data_34dffdc40bed5151a93d6b7d4912ffed
#
_entry.id   34dffdc40bed5151a93d6b7d4912ffed
#
_cell.length_a   1.000
_cell.length_b   1.000
_cell.length_c   1.000
_cell.angle_alpha   90.00
_cell.angle_beta   90.00
_cell.angle_gamma   90.00
#
_symmetry.space_group_name_H-M   'P 1'
#
loop_
_entity.id
_entity.type
_entity.pdbx_description
1 polymer ?
#
loop_
_entity_poly.entity_id
_entity_poly.type
_entity_poly.pdbx_seq_one_letter_code
_entity_poly.pdbx_strand_id
1 'polypeptide(L)'
;MAKTFASFDAEEELNFWRQHNQIIVSSDALKPIETRQGWSQERVDAYNKYRLEMVVNADFDMVIIDEAHKMGGSSTTVSRFKMAEVLCNAVPNLLLLTATPHRGKSDHFRRVLQLMDADAFSGEGMPSIEEIQPYVMRSEKRFALDYDGKKLFNERTTIRFDVQLDPVRHKAQIALYKHITDYVRICFGRAKSTKRNATGLVLVMLQKLASSSTDAVLSALRTRLYRLENGEDEDNLDGYGLDDSLDYEDDELNVGDYSVEHTSSELNTEIEMLQKLVEEAEQCRNSETDAKATALVEKIYSLRSSGIEANNKVLVFTEFRQTQDFLIRVLNEQGLKCEKVNGSMSMEERHHALVHFRDEADVLVATDAAGESLNMQFCHIIINYDLPWNPMALEQRIGRVDRIGQKYEVQAYNMLTNNSVDYRIYNIIVEKLDLIMEELGIDKTSDVLDSTIDAKKINHLYLQSLLDPKRFEFASESWLYDIKQKLNDYKSTEGALPTISPDEINARSAAEVKYSPLPIWLENLMTLYCQAYGFQWRKNLIGSTEYHFGKGNILKAVFDTDKAADNPDAEQLNLQHPIIKQILNEVDAGMQGKIPVLQSFDGKETAGYLTIWKVSALNEKESKVTYTAQFVSDQGRVFVPYANALWNKLVQDANAFQQVSWEGGCPDFESNTQLHTNLYAVFHRMEEGIMTGLQTIAEKKLRALDFTEQRLSRIGIENIRLAKMRRLKEEREEWMNTFRKSAHVVPEVKHILTVKIDG
;
A
#
# COMPACT_ATOMS: atom_id res chain seq x y z
N MET A 1 1.11 20.67 0.47
CA MET A 1 0.52 19.79 1.52
C MET A 1 -0.63 19.02 0.94
N ALA A 2 -0.66 17.69 1.15
CA ALA A 2 -1.82 16.90 0.77
C ALA A 2 -3.02 17.25 1.66
N LYS A 3 -4.22 17.26 1.08
CA LYS A 3 -5.46 17.45 1.85
C LYS A 3 -6.11 16.10 2.11
N THR A 4 -6.53 15.90 3.35
CA THR A 4 -7.28 14.71 3.76
C THR A 4 -8.77 15.03 3.67
N PHE A 5 -9.53 14.16 3.01
CA PHE A 5 -10.96 14.28 2.81
C PHE A 5 -11.68 13.17 3.57
N ALA A 6 -12.47 13.54 4.58
CA ALA A 6 -13.20 12.59 5.43
C ALA A 6 -14.67 12.42 5.03
N SER A 7 -15.33 13.48 4.50
CA SER A 7 -16.72 13.44 4.05
C SER A 7 -16.92 14.38 2.88
N PHE A 8 -17.88 14.07 2.03
CA PHE A 8 -18.22 14.88 0.88
C PHE A 8 -19.66 15.39 1.04
N ASP A 9 -19.84 16.70 0.98
CA ASP A 9 -21.16 17.31 0.92
C ASP A 9 -21.42 17.83 -0.51
N ALA A 10 -22.46 17.29 -1.16
CA ALA A 10 -22.75 17.55 -2.57
C ALA A 10 -23.36 18.96 -2.80
N GLU A 11 -23.61 19.73 -1.75
CA GLU A 11 -24.21 21.06 -1.85
C GLU A 11 -23.21 22.20 -2.07
N GLU A 12 -21.88 21.91 -2.07
CA GLU A 12 -20.88 22.90 -2.42
C GLU A 12 -20.85 23.15 -3.94
N GLU A 13 -21.15 24.37 -4.37
CA GLU A 13 -21.15 24.79 -5.78
C GLU A 13 -19.79 24.72 -6.47
N LEU A 14 -18.70 24.63 -5.72
CA LEU A 14 -17.33 24.58 -6.23
C LEU A 14 -16.77 23.14 -6.14
N ASN A 15 -16.25 22.63 -7.26
CA ASN A 15 -15.63 21.33 -7.29
C ASN A 15 -14.40 21.30 -6.36
N PHE A 16 -14.56 20.72 -5.16
CA PHE A 16 -13.50 20.55 -4.16
C PHE A 16 -12.24 19.90 -4.74
N TRP A 17 -12.41 18.92 -5.61
CA TRP A 17 -11.31 18.14 -6.19
C TRP A 17 -10.38 18.98 -7.10
N ARG A 18 -10.90 20.04 -7.70
CA ARG A 18 -10.11 20.99 -8.51
C ARG A 18 -9.36 22.03 -7.70
N GLN A 19 -9.71 22.19 -6.44
CA GLN A 19 -9.09 23.21 -5.58
C GLN A 19 -7.76 22.75 -5.00
N HIS A 20 -7.43 21.46 -5.08
CA HIS A 20 -6.25 20.88 -4.47
C HIS A 20 -5.48 20.00 -5.44
N ASN A 21 -4.16 20.20 -5.50
CA ASN A 21 -3.27 19.40 -6.35
C ASN A 21 -2.98 18.00 -5.77
N GLN A 22 -3.16 17.82 -4.46
CA GLN A 22 -2.91 16.56 -3.77
C GLN A 22 -4.02 16.31 -2.76
N ILE A 23 -4.70 15.17 -2.88
CA ILE A 23 -5.81 14.79 -2.01
C ILE A 23 -5.58 13.37 -1.52
N ILE A 24 -5.76 13.14 -0.22
CA ILE A 24 -5.82 11.82 0.39
C ILE A 24 -7.26 11.58 0.82
N VAL A 25 -7.84 10.47 0.38
CA VAL A 25 -9.24 10.13 0.65
C VAL A 25 -9.39 8.65 0.97
N SER A 26 -10.28 8.32 1.89
CA SER A 26 -10.65 6.92 2.14
C SER A 26 -11.47 6.36 0.98
N SER A 27 -11.23 5.10 0.59
CA SER A 27 -12.05 4.40 -0.41
C SER A 27 -13.54 4.35 -0.01
N ASP A 28 -13.83 4.26 1.29
CA ASP A 28 -15.22 4.25 1.78
C ASP A 28 -15.91 5.61 1.66
N ALA A 29 -15.17 6.71 1.71
CA ALA A 29 -15.71 8.04 1.44
C ALA A 29 -16.10 8.23 -0.03
N LEU A 30 -15.45 7.53 -0.97
CA LEU A 30 -15.76 7.56 -2.40
C LEU A 30 -16.75 6.48 -2.83
N LYS A 31 -16.83 5.37 -2.10
CA LYS A 31 -17.69 4.23 -2.42
C LYS A 31 -19.14 4.70 -2.65
N PRO A 32 -19.81 4.24 -3.73
CA PRO A 32 -21.21 4.48 -3.93
C PRO A 32 -22.03 4.00 -2.73
N ILE A 33 -22.92 4.86 -2.24
CA ILE A 33 -23.87 4.48 -1.19
C ILE A 33 -24.98 3.61 -1.79
N GLU A 34 -25.41 2.57 -1.08
CA GLU A 34 -26.47 1.68 -1.53
C GLU A 34 -27.85 2.21 -1.17
N THR A 35 -27.97 2.74 0.05
CA THR A 35 -29.22 3.30 0.57
C THR A 35 -28.93 4.53 1.44
N ARG A 36 -29.89 5.47 1.51
CA ARG A 36 -29.87 6.58 2.46
C ARG A 36 -31.29 6.82 2.97
N GLN A 37 -31.46 6.93 4.28
CA GLN A 37 -32.77 7.12 4.89
C GLN A 37 -33.47 8.36 4.33
N GLY A 38 -34.70 8.17 3.86
CA GLY A 38 -35.53 9.25 3.27
C GLY A 38 -35.23 9.57 1.80
N TRP A 39 -34.37 8.80 1.11
CA TRP A 39 -34.07 8.98 -0.31
C TRP A 39 -34.66 7.85 -1.16
N SER A 40 -35.15 8.20 -2.37
CA SER A 40 -35.45 7.18 -3.39
C SER A 40 -34.19 6.63 -4.01
N GLN A 41 -34.26 5.42 -4.60
CA GLN A 41 -33.14 4.80 -5.29
C GLN A 41 -32.62 5.69 -6.45
N GLU A 42 -33.51 6.32 -7.20
CA GLU A 42 -33.15 7.25 -8.27
C GLU A 42 -32.31 8.44 -7.76
N ARG A 43 -32.65 8.95 -6.57
CA ARG A 43 -31.88 10.04 -5.92
C ARG A 43 -30.51 9.56 -5.43
N VAL A 44 -30.42 8.34 -4.92
CA VAL A 44 -29.16 7.70 -4.51
C VAL A 44 -28.26 7.52 -5.74
N ASP A 45 -28.80 7.01 -6.84
CA ASP A 45 -28.05 6.77 -8.07
C ASP A 45 -27.55 8.09 -8.70
N ALA A 46 -28.39 9.11 -8.73
CA ALA A 46 -28.02 10.45 -9.21
C ALA A 46 -26.89 11.07 -8.35
N TYR A 47 -26.97 10.92 -7.03
CA TYR A 47 -25.95 11.40 -6.09
C TYR A 47 -24.61 10.66 -6.28
N ASN A 48 -24.64 9.34 -6.40
CA ASN A 48 -23.44 8.54 -6.66
C ASN A 48 -22.77 8.91 -7.98
N LYS A 49 -23.58 9.08 -9.03
CA LYS A 49 -23.10 9.51 -10.34
C LYS A 49 -22.44 10.90 -10.26
N TYR A 50 -23.10 11.87 -9.66
CA TYR A 50 -22.57 13.21 -9.48
C TYR A 50 -21.22 13.22 -8.74
N ARG A 51 -21.10 12.48 -7.64
CA ARG A 51 -19.86 12.39 -6.87
C ARG A 51 -18.69 11.87 -7.70
N LEU A 52 -18.89 10.78 -8.46
CA LEU A 52 -17.87 10.23 -9.33
C LEU A 52 -17.49 11.18 -10.47
N GLU A 53 -18.48 11.84 -11.10
CA GLU A 53 -18.22 12.82 -12.14
C GLU A 53 -17.40 14.01 -11.64
N MET A 54 -17.60 14.46 -10.40
CA MET A 54 -16.81 15.53 -9.80
C MET A 54 -15.33 15.15 -9.64
N VAL A 55 -15.04 13.91 -9.26
CA VAL A 55 -13.67 13.40 -9.14
C VAL A 55 -13.02 13.24 -10.51
N VAL A 56 -13.73 12.61 -11.45
CA VAL A 56 -13.24 12.38 -12.83
C VAL A 56 -12.92 13.71 -13.53
N ASN A 57 -13.81 14.69 -13.36
CA ASN A 57 -13.65 16.02 -13.98
C ASN A 57 -12.58 16.90 -13.28
N ALA A 58 -11.90 16.38 -12.26
CA ALA A 58 -10.83 17.12 -11.59
C ALA A 58 -9.50 17.09 -12.37
N ASP A 59 -9.39 16.24 -13.39
CA ASP A 59 -8.23 16.10 -14.29
C ASP A 59 -6.93 15.78 -13.52
N PHE A 60 -6.97 14.80 -12.62
CA PHE A 60 -5.76 14.34 -11.92
C PHE A 60 -4.77 13.68 -12.88
N ASP A 61 -3.50 14.00 -12.71
CA ASP A 61 -2.41 13.38 -13.45
C ASP A 61 -2.12 11.96 -13.00
N MET A 62 -2.42 11.62 -11.76
CA MET A 62 -2.12 10.32 -11.16
C MET A 62 -3.11 9.94 -10.07
N VAL A 63 -3.48 8.67 -10.04
CA VAL A 63 -4.20 8.03 -8.92
C VAL A 63 -3.32 6.93 -8.32
N ILE A 64 -3.19 6.94 -7.00
CA ILE A 64 -2.51 5.89 -6.23
C ILE A 64 -3.56 5.22 -5.36
N ILE A 65 -3.71 3.90 -5.50
CA ILE A 65 -4.62 3.09 -4.67
C ILE A 65 -3.77 2.19 -3.80
N ASP A 66 -3.77 2.46 -2.49
CA ASP A 66 -3.17 1.57 -1.50
C ASP A 66 -4.15 0.44 -1.14
N GLU A 67 -3.61 -0.73 -0.76
CA GLU A 67 -4.38 -1.96 -0.54
C GLU A 67 -5.32 -2.30 -1.71
N ALA A 68 -4.80 -2.17 -2.93
CA ALA A 68 -5.55 -2.31 -4.18
C ALA A 68 -6.27 -3.65 -4.33
N HIS A 69 -5.84 -4.68 -3.61
CA HIS A 69 -6.54 -5.96 -3.54
C HIS A 69 -8.01 -5.81 -3.06
N LYS A 70 -8.31 -4.83 -2.19
CA LYS A 70 -9.69 -4.55 -1.75
C LYS A 70 -10.61 -4.10 -2.89
N MET A 71 -10.04 -3.63 -4.01
CA MET A 71 -10.80 -3.17 -5.18
C MET A 71 -11.25 -4.32 -6.10
N GLY A 72 -10.60 -5.49 -6.05
CA GLY A 72 -10.92 -6.64 -6.93
C GLY A 72 -12.32 -7.25 -6.71
N GLY A 73 -12.91 -7.09 -5.52
CA GLY A 73 -14.26 -7.55 -5.19
C GLY A 73 -14.54 -9.04 -5.47
N SER A 74 -15.74 -9.50 -5.16
CA SER A 74 -16.19 -10.87 -5.51
C SER A 74 -16.67 -10.97 -6.96
N SER A 75 -17.04 -9.85 -7.59
CA SER A 75 -17.44 -9.75 -8.99
C SER A 75 -17.23 -8.33 -9.52
N THR A 76 -17.35 -8.14 -10.84
CA THR A 76 -17.30 -6.81 -11.50
C THR A 76 -18.51 -5.92 -11.17
N THR A 77 -19.53 -6.45 -10.50
CA THR A 77 -20.74 -5.70 -10.11
C THR A 77 -20.60 -5.02 -8.75
N VAL A 78 -19.57 -5.36 -7.98
CA VAL A 78 -19.33 -4.80 -6.65
C VAL A 78 -19.03 -3.29 -6.73
N SER A 79 -19.62 -2.52 -5.84
CA SER A 79 -19.54 -1.05 -5.82
C SER A 79 -18.09 -0.53 -5.77
N ARG A 80 -17.19 -1.18 -5.00
CA ARG A 80 -15.77 -0.82 -4.92
C ARG A 80 -15.04 -1.02 -6.26
N PHE A 81 -15.30 -2.14 -6.95
CA PHE A 81 -14.68 -2.39 -8.27
C PHE A 81 -15.12 -1.37 -9.30
N LYS A 82 -16.43 -1.09 -9.40
CA LYS A 82 -16.96 -0.09 -10.34
C LYS A 82 -16.40 1.31 -10.09
N MET A 83 -16.29 1.70 -8.83
CA MET A 83 -15.65 2.97 -8.46
C MET A 83 -14.19 3.01 -8.92
N ALA A 84 -13.43 1.96 -8.60
CA ALA A 84 -12.02 1.87 -8.99
C ALA A 84 -11.86 1.88 -10.53
N GLU A 85 -12.70 1.15 -11.26
CA GLU A 85 -12.70 1.11 -12.73
C GLU A 85 -12.91 2.51 -13.33
N VAL A 86 -13.87 3.28 -12.82
CA VAL A 86 -14.12 4.65 -13.29
C VAL A 86 -12.93 5.56 -13.01
N LEU A 87 -12.35 5.49 -11.81
CA LEU A 87 -11.19 6.31 -11.42
C LEU A 87 -9.95 5.94 -12.23
N CYS A 88 -9.66 4.65 -12.37
CA CYS A 88 -8.49 4.16 -13.09
C CYS A 88 -8.53 4.53 -14.59
N ASN A 89 -9.71 4.50 -15.20
CA ASN A 89 -9.88 4.88 -16.61
C ASN A 89 -9.84 6.40 -16.86
N ALA A 90 -9.97 7.21 -15.80
CA ALA A 90 -10.04 8.67 -15.92
C ALA A 90 -8.67 9.36 -15.81
N VAL A 91 -7.60 8.64 -15.48
CA VAL A 91 -6.26 9.22 -15.23
C VAL A 91 -5.21 8.66 -16.17
N PRO A 92 -4.21 9.46 -16.57
CA PRO A 92 -3.13 9.00 -17.43
C PRO A 92 -2.13 8.08 -16.70
N ASN A 93 -1.96 8.22 -15.37
CA ASN A 93 -1.03 7.42 -14.61
C ASN A 93 -1.74 6.75 -13.43
N LEU A 94 -1.54 5.45 -13.29
CA LEU A 94 -2.14 4.63 -12.24
C LEU A 94 -1.06 3.85 -11.51
N LEU A 95 -1.08 3.91 -10.16
CA LEU A 95 -0.24 3.09 -9.30
C LEU A 95 -1.12 2.32 -8.32
N LEU A 96 -1.09 1.00 -8.42
CA LEU A 96 -1.77 0.09 -7.50
C LEU A 96 -0.75 -0.52 -6.55
N LEU A 97 -0.91 -0.30 -5.25
CA LEU A 97 -0.04 -0.83 -4.20
C LEU A 97 -0.79 -1.92 -3.45
N THR A 98 -0.16 -3.06 -3.24
CA THR A 98 -0.71 -4.13 -2.41
C THR A 98 0.38 -5.05 -1.91
N ALA A 99 0.28 -5.49 -0.67
CA ALA A 99 1.10 -6.57 -0.13
C ALA A 99 0.55 -7.95 -0.53
N THR A 100 -0.73 -8.03 -0.88
CA THR A 100 -1.45 -9.30 -1.12
C THR A 100 -2.23 -9.24 -2.44
N PRO A 101 -1.56 -9.38 -3.60
CA PRO A 101 -2.19 -9.17 -4.90
C PRO A 101 -3.35 -10.13 -5.21
N HIS A 102 -3.33 -11.34 -4.65
CA HIS A 102 -4.43 -12.28 -4.85
C HIS A 102 -4.76 -13.08 -3.58
N ARG A 103 -5.99 -12.94 -3.09
CA ARG A 103 -6.54 -13.66 -1.93
C ARG A 103 -7.01 -15.08 -2.32
N GLY A 104 -6.14 -15.91 -2.90
CA GLY A 104 -6.45 -17.30 -3.24
C GLY A 104 -7.50 -17.53 -4.34
N LYS A 105 -7.95 -16.46 -5.01
CA LYS A 105 -8.90 -16.54 -6.13
C LYS A 105 -8.26 -15.86 -7.34
N SER A 106 -7.89 -16.64 -8.36
CA SER A 106 -7.30 -16.17 -9.62
C SER A 106 -8.11 -15.05 -10.28
N ASP A 107 -9.45 -15.15 -10.21
CA ASP A 107 -10.34 -14.14 -10.78
C ASP A 107 -10.30 -12.80 -10.05
N HIS A 108 -10.01 -12.80 -8.74
CA HIS A 108 -9.87 -11.58 -7.96
C HIS A 108 -8.63 -10.79 -8.40
N PHE A 109 -7.49 -11.47 -8.51
CA PHE A 109 -6.25 -10.86 -8.98
C PHE A 109 -6.37 -10.36 -10.42
N ARG A 110 -6.97 -11.16 -11.31
CA ARG A 110 -7.24 -10.74 -12.68
C ARG A 110 -8.09 -9.46 -12.71
N ARG A 111 -9.10 -9.31 -11.86
CA ARG A 111 -9.90 -8.07 -11.78
C ARG A 111 -9.07 -6.86 -11.32
N VAL A 112 -8.15 -7.05 -10.38
CA VAL A 112 -7.22 -5.96 -10.01
C VAL A 112 -6.36 -5.55 -11.20
N LEU A 113 -5.85 -6.52 -11.97
CA LEU A 113 -5.08 -6.26 -13.18
C LEU A 113 -5.92 -5.59 -14.29
N GLN A 114 -7.21 -5.95 -14.41
CA GLN A 114 -8.15 -5.30 -15.33
C GLN A 114 -8.35 -3.82 -15.06
N LEU A 115 -8.11 -3.34 -13.83
CA LEU A 115 -8.11 -1.90 -13.52
C LEU A 115 -6.95 -1.17 -14.21
N MET A 116 -5.85 -1.87 -14.52
CA MET A 116 -4.70 -1.30 -15.23
C MET A 116 -4.85 -1.43 -16.75
N ASP A 117 -5.28 -2.60 -17.21
CA ASP A 117 -5.47 -2.89 -18.65
C ASP A 117 -6.56 -3.96 -18.83
N ALA A 118 -7.79 -3.50 -19.07
CA ALA A 118 -8.94 -4.38 -19.23
C ALA A 118 -8.82 -5.30 -20.47
N ASP A 119 -8.16 -4.84 -21.50
CA ASP A 119 -7.98 -5.59 -22.75
C ASP A 119 -6.89 -6.67 -22.59
N ALA A 120 -5.76 -6.34 -21.96
CA ALA A 120 -4.68 -7.28 -21.72
C ALA A 120 -5.12 -8.44 -20.80
N PHE A 121 -5.93 -8.14 -19.79
CA PHE A 121 -6.40 -9.12 -18.81
C PHE A 121 -7.84 -9.58 -19.04
N SER A 122 -8.34 -9.48 -20.29
CA SER A 122 -9.64 -10.01 -20.70
C SER A 122 -9.58 -11.54 -20.79
N GLY A 123 -9.96 -12.27 -19.81
CA GLY A 123 -9.89 -13.74 -19.82
C GLY A 123 -10.49 -14.33 -18.56
N GLU A 124 -10.32 -15.64 -18.38
CA GLU A 124 -10.71 -16.37 -17.18
C GLU A 124 -9.46 -17.03 -16.58
N GLY A 125 -9.43 -17.21 -15.26
CA GLY A 125 -8.34 -17.84 -14.55
C GLY A 125 -7.11 -16.95 -14.33
N MET A 126 -5.98 -17.55 -13.94
CA MET A 126 -4.73 -16.82 -13.68
C MET A 126 -4.07 -16.38 -15.01
N PRO A 127 -3.68 -15.11 -15.16
CA PRO A 127 -2.90 -14.67 -16.34
C PRO A 127 -1.51 -15.33 -16.37
N SER A 128 -0.93 -15.45 -17.57
CA SER A 128 0.44 -15.95 -17.72
C SER A 128 1.48 -14.96 -17.21
N ILE A 129 2.70 -15.45 -17.01
CA ILE A 129 3.86 -14.63 -16.59
C ILE A 129 4.13 -13.51 -17.57
N GLU A 130 4.16 -13.84 -18.86
CA GLU A 130 4.45 -12.91 -19.94
C GLU A 130 3.39 -11.80 -20.01
N GLU A 131 2.13 -12.11 -19.63
CA GLU A 131 1.07 -11.11 -19.54
C GLU A 131 1.22 -10.19 -18.32
N ILE A 132 1.69 -10.69 -17.19
CA ILE A 132 1.81 -9.94 -15.92
C ILE A 132 3.08 -9.09 -15.88
N GLN A 133 4.19 -9.60 -16.40
CA GLN A 133 5.53 -9.00 -16.29
C GLN A 133 5.61 -7.51 -16.64
N PRO A 134 4.91 -6.99 -17.68
CA PRO A 134 4.96 -5.56 -18.01
C PRO A 134 4.24 -4.65 -17.01
N TYR A 135 3.39 -5.20 -16.13
CA TYR A 135 2.48 -4.43 -15.28
C TYR A 135 2.80 -4.54 -13.79
N VAL A 136 3.50 -5.58 -13.38
CA VAL A 136 3.69 -5.92 -11.96
C VAL A 136 5.17 -5.92 -11.61
N MET A 137 5.52 -5.14 -10.60
CA MET A 137 6.84 -5.15 -9.96
C MET A 137 6.69 -5.71 -8.55
N ARG A 138 7.45 -6.73 -8.20
CA ARG A 138 7.49 -7.32 -6.88
C ARG A 138 8.85 -7.11 -6.23
N SER A 139 8.87 -6.68 -4.98
CA SER A 139 10.07 -6.59 -4.17
C SER A 139 9.88 -7.37 -2.88
N GLU A 140 10.83 -8.23 -2.54
CA GLU A 140 10.84 -8.95 -1.27
C GLU A 140 11.72 -8.21 -0.26
N LYS A 141 11.27 -8.12 1.01
CA LYS A 141 12.02 -7.44 2.09
C LYS A 141 13.48 -7.91 2.21
N ARG A 142 13.71 -9.20 2.07
CA ARG A 142 15.06 -9.80 2.17
C ARG A 142 16.05 -9.33 1.10
N PHE A 143 15.54 -8.88 -0.06
CA PHE A 143 16.34 -8.39 -1.19
C PHE A 143 16.31 -6.87 -1.31
N ALA A 144 15.57 -6.18 -0.44
CA ALA A 144 15.49 -4.74 -0.47
C ALA A 144 16.82 -4.12 0.02
N LEU A 145 17.50 -3.45 -0.90
CA LEU A 145 18.78 -2.78 -0.69
C LEU A 145 18.62 -1.28 -0.86
N ASP A 146 19.42 -0.51 -0.15
CA ASP A 146 19.58 0.91 -0.44
C ASP A 146 20.51 1.13 -1.65
N TYR A 147 20.71 2.40 -2.02
CA TYR A 147 21.57 2.76 -3.15
C TYR A 147 23.04 2.38 -2.96
N ASP A 148 23.48 2.13 -1.73
CA ASP A 148 24.83 1.73 -1.39
C ASP A 148 24.96 0.19 -1.27
N GLY A 149 23.87 -0.55 -1.57
CA GLY A 149 23.80 -2.01 -1.50
C GLY A 149 23.64 -2.56 -0.08
N LYS A 150 23.28 -1.71 0.90
CA LYS A 150 23.01 -2.11 2.27
C LYS A 150 21.57 -2.54 2.43
N LYS A 151 21.32 -3.59 3.21
CA LYS A 151 19.95 -4.06 3.51
C LYS A 151 19.10 -2.95 4.14
N LEU A 152 17.89 -2.72 3.61
CA LEU A 152 16.93 -1.75 4.12
C LEU A 152 16.19 -2.25 5.37
N PHE A 153 16.14 -3.56 5.59
CA PHE A 153 15.48 -4.18 6.73
C PHE A 153 16.52 -4.87 7.61
N ASN A 154 16.37 -4.70 8.92
CA ASN A 154 17.17 -5.40 9.91
C ASN A 154 16.70 -6.85 10.08
N GLU A 155 17.48 -7.65 10.79
CA GLU A 155 17.07 -8.99 11.17
C GLU A 155 15.87 -8.94 12.13
N ARG A 156 15.09 -10.01 12.11
CA ARG A 156 13.88 -10.19 12.90
C ARG A 156 13.88 -11.54 13.57
N THR A 157 13.56 -11.55 14.85
CA THR A 157 13.42 -12.79 15.63
C THR A 157 11.99 -12.91 16.15
N THR A 158 11.31 -14.02 15.81
CA THR A 158 10.00 -14.36 16.36
C THR A 158 10.17 -15.45 17.41
N ILE A 159 9.72 -15.16 18.64
CA ILE A 159 9.95 -15.99 19.80
C ILE A 159 8.61 -16.45 20.37
N ARG A 160 8.46 -17.75 20.51
CA ARG A 160 7.35 -18.33 21.26
C ARG A 160 7.56 -18.09 22.75
N PHE A 161 6.51 -17.62 23.43
CA PHE A 161 6.53 -17.37 24.86
C PHE A 161 5.40 -18.12 25.57
N ASP A 162 5.73 -19.27 26.13
CA ASP A 162 4.77 -20.16 26.78
C ASP A 162 4.49 -19.72 28.21
N VAL A 163 3.22 -19.44 28.50
CA VAL A 163 2.71 -19.11 29.84
C VAL A 163 2.31 -20.40 30.53
N GLN A 164 3.01 -20.72 31.63
CA GLN A 164 2.73 -21.91 32.44
C GLN A 164 1.68 -21.62 33.50
N LEU A 165 0.56 -22.37 33.46
CA LEU A 165 -0.44 -22.34 34.53
C LEU A 165 0.00 -23.28 35.67
N ASP A 166 0.32 -22.71 36.82
CA ASP A 166 0.61 -23.48 38.04
C ASP A 166 -0.69 -24.06 38.59
N PRO A 167 -0.78 -25.41 38.77
CA PRO A 167 -2.03 -26.05 39.23
C PRO A 167 -2.51 -25.64 40.63
N VAL A 168 -1.63 -25.08 41.45
CA VAL A 168 -1.97 -24.64 42.81
C VAL A 168 -2.34 -23.16 42.80
N ARG A 169 -1.52 -22.31 42.19
CA ARG A 169 -1.70 -20.84 42.17
C ARG A 169 -2.83 -20.39 41.26
N HIS A 170 -3.04 -21.08 40.14
CA HIS A 170 -4.03 -20.71 39.10
C HIS A 170 -5.14 -21.76 39.00
N LYS A 171 -5.51 -22.36 40.16
CA LYS A 171 -6.50 -23.44 40.21
C LYS A 171 -7.89 -22.99 39.74
N ALA A 172 -8.33 -21.80 40.14
CA ALA A 172 -9.61 -21.25 39.74
C ALA A 172 -9.61 -20.87 38.26
N GLN A 173 -8.53 -20.29 37.74
CA GLN A 173 -8.39 -19.95 36.34
C GLN A 173 -8.42 -21.20 35.44
N ILE A 174 -7.74 -22.28 35.82
CA ILE A 174 -7.77 -23.58 35.13
C ILE A 174 -9.17 -24.18 35.14
N ALA A 175 -9.86 -24.14 36.28
CA ALA A 175 -11.22 -24.67 36.39
C ALA A 175 -12.23 -23.87 35.57
N LEU A 176 -12.16 -22.54 35.63
CA LEU A 176 -12.99 -21.63 34.82
C LEU A 176 -12.82 -21.89 33.35
N TYR A 177 -11.57 -21.95 32.84
CA TYR A 177 -11.29 -22.24 31.44
C TYR A 177 -11.91 -23.58 30.97
N LYS A 178 -11.79 -24.62 31.81
CA LYS A 178 -12.38 -25.93 31.53
C LYS A 178 -13.91 -25.87 31.50
N HIS A 179 -14.55 -25.21 32.46
CA HIS A 179 -16.01 -25.12 32.55
C HIS A 179 -16.57 -24.28 31.36
N ILE A 180 -15.90 -23.22 30.96
CA ILE A 180 -16.26 -22.46 29.76
C ILE A 180 -16.14 -23.37 28.52
N THR A 181 -15.05 -24.13 28.39
CA THR A 181 -14.86 -25.07 27.28
C THR A 181 -15.98 -26.12 27.22
N ASP A 182 -16.37 -26.67 28.39
CA ASP A 182 -17.46 -27.63 28.48
C ASP A 182 -18.83 -27.00 28.14
N TYR A 183 -19.09 -25.76 28.61
CA TYR A 183 -20.26 -24.97 28.22
C TYR A 183 -20.35 -24.77 26.72
N VAL A 184 -19.27 -24.29 26.10
CA VAL A 184 -19.21 -24.07 24.65
C VAL A 184 -19.46 -25.37 23.88
N ARG A 185 -18.89 -26.51 24.31
CA ARG A 185 -19.15 -27.82 23.70
C ARG A 185 -20.60 -28.27 23.79
N ILE A 186 -21.24 -28.06 24.95
CA ILE A 186 -22.65 -28.42 25.18
C ILE A 186 -23.54 -27.59 24.22
N CYS A 187 -23.32 -26.28 24.14
CA CYS A 187 -24.12 -25.40 23.30
C CYS A 187 -23.95 -25.72 21.81
N PHE A 188 -22.72 -25.97 21.35
CA PHE A 188 -22.49 -26.43 19.97
C PHE A 188 -23.12 -27.80 19.67
N GLY A 189 -23.10 -28.74 20.61
CA GLY A 189 -23.71 -30.07 20.44
C GLY A 189 -25.23 -30.02 20.26
N ARG A 190 -25.87 -28.93 20.70
CA ARG A 190 -27.32 -28.67 20.56
C ARG A 190 -27.65 -27.90 19.28
N ALA A 191 -26.68 -27.30 18.61
CA ALA A 191 -26.89 -26.50 17.41
C ALA A 191 -27.42 -27.35 16.26
N LYS A 192 -28.63 -27.05 15.76
CA LYS A 192 -29.15 -27.59 14.51
C LYS A 192 -28.82 -26.62 13.37
N SER A 193 -28.52 -27.19 12.20
CA SER A 193 -28.24 -26.46 10.97
C SER A 193 -29.43 -25.58 10.57
N THR A 194 -29.42 -24.32 10.93
CA THR A 194 -30.33 -23.27 10.44
C THR A 194 -29.54 -22.03 10.06
N LYS A 195 -30.08 -21.26 9.12
CA LYS A 195 -29.39 -20.19 8.37
C LYS A 195 -28.92 -18.95 9.15
N ARG A 196 -28.72 -18.97 10.46
CA ARG A 196 -28.27 -17.80 11.26
C ARG A 196 -26.97 -18.12 12.01
N ASN A 197 -25.92 -17.35 11.71
CA ASN A 197 -24.53 -17.65 12.06
C ASN A 197 -24.02 -17.05 13.38
N ALA A 198 -24.77 -16.16 14.05
CA ALA A 198 -24.26 -15.33 15.14
C ALA A 198 -23.94 -16.11 16.43
N THR A 199 -24.80 -17.03 16.84
CA THR A 199 -24.60 -17.77 18.11
C THR A 199 -23.34 -18.63 18.11
N GLY A 200 -23.03 -19.29 16.99
CA GLY A 200 -21.80 -20.08 16.85
C GLY A 200 -20.54 -19.22 17.02
N LEU A 201 -20.56 -18.04 16.47
CA LEU A 201 -19.45 -17.09 16.58
C LEU A 201 -19.26 -16.61 18.02
N VAL A 202 -20.35 -16.24 18.73
CA VAL A 202 -20.30 -15.84 20.14
C VAL A 202 -19.67 -16.93 21.01
N LEU A 203 -20.02 -18.21 20.79
CA LEU A 203 -19.43 -19.33 21.53
C LEU A 203 -17.93 -19.48 21.28
N VAL A 204 -17.48 -19.32 20.05
CA VAL A 204 -16.04 -19.34 19.71
C VAL A 204 -15.32 -18.16 20.37
N MET A 205 -15.95 -16.97 20.34
CA MET A 205 -15.40 -15.78 21.00
C MET A 205 -15.26 -15.96 22.50
N LEU A 206 -16.25 -16.53 23.18
CA LEU A 206 -16.18 -16.84 24.60
C LEU A 206 -14.97 -17.74 24.92
N GLN A 207 -14.70 -18.73 24.08
CA GLN A 207 -13.53 -19.59 24.23
C GLN A 207 -12.22 -18.84 24.08
N LYS A 208 -12.12 -17.92 23.11
CA LYS A 208 -10.94 -17.07 22.92
C LYS A 208 -10.76 -16.09 24.08
N LEU A 209 -11.82 -15.45 24.51
CA LEU A 209 -11.79 -14.55 25.67
C LEU A 209 -11.32 -15.26 26.93
N ALA A 210 -11.72 -16.54 27.10
CA ALA A 210 -11.26 -17.36 28.23
C ALA A 210 -9.75 -17.64 28.22
N SER A 211 -9.12 -17.63 27.02
CA SER A 211 -7.65 -17.74 26.88
C SER A 211 -6.93 -16.38 26.89
N SER A 212 -7.68 -15.29 26.76
CA SER A 212 -7.16 -13.92 26.77
C SER A 212 -7.06 -13.37 28.21
N SER A 213 -8.18 -13.11 28.87
CA SER A 213 -8.18 -12.64 30.27
C SER A 213 -9.47 -13.01 31.03
N THR A 214 -9.36 -13.18 32.35
CA THR A 214 -10.50 -13.44 33.22
C THR A 214 -11.50 -12.29 33.19
N ASP A 215 -11.06 -11.03 33.14
CA ASP A 215 -11.92 -9.84 33.07
C ASP A 215 -12.71 -9.78 31.75
N ALA A 216 -12.08 -10.12 30.65
CA ALA A 216 -12.73 -10.08 29.35
C ALA A 216 -13.81 -11.15 29.22
N VAL A 217 -13.52 -12.37 29.63
CA VAL A 217 -14.52 -13.46 29.58
C VAL A 217 -15.68 -13.22 30.55
N LEU A 218 -15.42 -12.66 31.72
CA LEU A 218 -16.47 -12.29 32.68
C LEU A 218 -17.44 -11.26 32.08
N SER A 219 -16.89 -10.23 31.43
CA SER A 219 -17.70 -9.22 30.72
C SER A 219 -18.60 -9.85 29.65
N ALA A 220 -18.03 -10.74 28.81
CA ALA A 220 -18.76 -11.41 27.76
C ALA A 220 -19.83 -12.38 28.26
N LEU A 221 -19.53 -13.14 29.33
CA LEU A 221 -20.52 -14.03 30.00
C LEU A 221 -21.71 -13.23 30.54
N ARG A 222 -21.46 -12.07 31.18
CA ARG A 222 -22.52 -11.18 31.64
C ARG A 222 -23.36 -10.62 30.51
N THR A 223 -22.74 -10.20 29.41
CA THR A 223 -23.45 -9.72 28.21
C THR A 223 -24.36 -10.82 27.66
N ARG A 224 -23.85 -12.05 27.52
CA ARG A 224 -24.66 -13.17 27.05
C ARG A 224 -25.80 -13.51 27.96
N LEU A 225 -25.54 -13.59 29.29
CA LEU A 225 -26.57 -13.84 30.29
C LEU A 225 -27.69 -12.80 30.22
N TYR A 226 -27.33 -11.51 30.19
CA TYR A 226 -28.29 -10.41 30.10
C TYR A 226 -29.17 -10.53 28.87
N ARG A 227 -28.61 -10.83 27.71
CA ARG A 227 -29.35 -10.97 26.44
C ARG A 227 -30.33 -12.14 26.47
N LEU A 228 -29.88 -13.30 26.96
CA LEU A 228 -30.74 -14.48 27.07
C LEU A 228 -31.89 -14.26 28.08
N GLU A 229 -31.64 -13.59 29.17
CA GLU A 229 -32.67 -13.25 30.19
C GLU A 229 -33.71 -12.24 29.64
N ASN A 230 -33.30 -11.34 28.74
CA ASN A 230 -34.18 -10.32 28.18
C ASN A 230 -34.75 -10.70 26.80
N GLY A 231 -34.38 -11.85 26.26
CA GLY A 231 -34.85 -12.30 24.95
C GLY A 231 -34.37 -11.41 23.78
N GLU A 232 -33.19 -10.78 23.95
CA GLU A 232 -32.57 -9.96 22.90
C GLU A 232 -31.93 -10.81 21.81
N ASP A 233 -31.97 -10.34 20.58
CA ASP A 233 -31.44 -11.05 19.42
C ASP A 233 -29.89 -11.11 19.47
N GLU A 234 -29.30 -12.28 19.23
CA GLU A 234 -27.84 -12.48 19.22
C GLU A 234 -27.17 -12.02 17.92
N ASP A 235 -27.94 -11.55 16.94
CA ASP A 235 -27.41 -11.09 15.65
C ASP A 235 -26.52 -9.84 15.79
N ASN A 236 -26.52 -9.16 16.94
CA ASN A 236 -25.67 -8.03 17.23
C ASN A 236 -24.49 -8.48 18.13
N LEU A 237 -23.25 -8.35 17.61
CA LEU A 237 -22.01 -8.67 18.34
C LEU A 237 -21.53 -7.54 19.26
N ASP A 238 -22.23 -6.39 19.28
CA ASP A 238 -21.92 -5.29 20.17
C ASP A 238 -21.94 -5.73 21.65
N GLY A 239 -20.97 -5.31 22.41
CA GLY A 239 -20.84 -5.68 23.83
C GLY A 239 -19.97 -6.90 24.12
N TYR A 240 -19.58 -7.70 23.11
CA TYR A 240 -18.61 -8.78 23.28
C TYR A 240 -17.15 -8.31 23.18
N GLY A 241 -16.91 -7.02 22.94
CA GLY A 241 -15.61 -6.38 23.02
C GLY A 241 -14.73 -6.55 21.79
N LEU A 242 -15.30 -6.92 20.68
CA LEU A 242 -14.63 -6.81 19.39
C LEU A 242 -14.42 -5.34 19.02
N ASP A 243 -13.40 -5.07 18.25
CA ASP A 243 -13.17 -3.75 17.73
C ASP A 243 -14.04 -3.53 16.47
N ASP A 244 -14.94 -2.49 16.49
CA ASP A 244 -15.92 -2.20 15.43
C ASP A 244 -15.29 -1.93 14.06
N SER A 245 -14.00 -1.72 14.01
CA SER A 245 -13.26 -1.48 12.77
C SER A 245 -12.60 -2.74 12.20
N LEU A 246 -12.73 -3.89 12.85
CA LEU A 246 -12.42 -5.15 12.19
C LEU A 246 -13.48 -5.34 11.11
N ASP A 247 -13.12 -4.97 9.87
CA ASP A 247 -13.80 -5.43 8.65
C ASP A 247 -13.69 -6.97 8.61
N TYR A 248 -14.44 -7.63 9.49
CA TYR A 248 -14.82 -9.00 9.24
C TYR A 248 -15.69 -8.91 7.98
N GLU A 249 -15.08 -9.02 6.79
CA GLU A 249 -15.88 -9.23 5.58
C GLU A 249 -16.87 -10.34 5.94
N ASP A 250 -18.15 -10.17 5.64
CA ASP A 250 -19.23 -11.15 5.94
C ASP A 250 -18.83 -12.59 5.56
N ASP A 251 -17.84 -12.73 4.69
CA ASP A 251 -17.23 -13.96 4.27
C ASP A 251 -16.23 -14.58 5.27
N GLU A 252 -15.57 -13.81 6.15
CA GLU A 252 -14.57 -14.34 7.11
C GLU A 252 -15.22 -14.92 8.38
N LEU A 253 -16.38 -14.41 8.76
CA LEU A 253 -17.13 -14.83 9.96
C LEU A 253 -18.11 -15.99 9.72
N ASN A 254 -18.15 -16.55 8.51
CA ASN A 254 -19.06 -17.66 8.21
C ASN A 254 -18.60 -18.95 8.92
N VAL A 255 -18.84 -19.02 10.22
CA VAL A 255 -18.60 -20.19 11.11
C VAL A 255 -19.69 -21.23 10.87
N GLY A 256 -19.94 -21.61 9.62
CA GLY A 256 -20.92 -22.64 9.28
C GLY A 256 -22.36 -22.34 9.75
N ASP A 257 -23.34 -22.94 9.11
CA ASP A 257 -24.78 -22.77 9.39
C ASP A 257 -25.20 -23.34 10.76
N TYR A 258 -24.73 -22.77 11.88
CA TYR A 258 -25.12 -23.20 13.21
C TYR A 258 -25.95 -22.12 13.91
N SER A 259 -27.24 -22.35 14.06
CA SER A 259 -28.09 -21.62 15.00
C SER A 259 -28.58 -22.54 16.12
N VAL A 260 -28.75 -22.00 17.30
CA VAL A 260 -29.35 -22.72 18.44
C VAL A 260 -30.80 -22.27 18.55
N GLU A 261 -31.76 -23.17 18.21
CA GLU A 261 -33.16 -22.99 18.57
C GLU A 261 -33.35 -23.55 19.98
N HIS A 262 -33.62 -22.66 20.95
CA HIS A 262 -33.90 -23.07 22.32
C HIS A 262 -35.35 -23.49 22.49
N THR A 263 -35.58 -24.66 23.04
CA THR A 263 -36.82 -24.92 23.77
C THR A 263 -36.79 -24.15 25.11
N SER A 264 -37.93 -23.74 25.67
CA SER A 264 -37.98 -22.99 26.92
C SER A 264 -37.24 -23.70 28.07
N SER A 265 -37.16 -25.01 28.07
CA SER A 265 -36.42 -25.81 29.07
C SER A 265 -34.92 -25.74 28.86
N GLU A 266 -34.45 -25.72 27.60
CA GLU A 266 -33.02 -25.60 27.25
C GLU A 266 -32.48 -24.22 27.55
N LEU A 267 -33.29 -23.16 27.31
CA LEU A 267 -32.95 -21.77 27.59
C LEU A 267 -32.74 -21.58 29.13
N ASN A 268 -33.66 -22.08 29.96
CA ASN A 268 -33.51 -21.99 31.41
C ASN A 268 -32.26 -22.73 31.89
N THR A 269 -31.95 -23.88 31.32
CA THR A 269 -30.73 -24.65 31.66
C THR A 269 -29.48 -23.88 31.27
N GLU A 270 -29.48 -23.19 30.12
CA GLU A 270 -28.35 -22.39 29.68
C GLU A 270 -28.14 -21.15 30.56
N ILE A 271 -29.22 -20.47 30.94
CA ILE A 271 -29.17 -19.34 31.89
C ILE A 271 -28.58 -19.80 33.24
N GLU A 272 -29.01 -20.94 33.80
CA GLU A 272 -28.43 -21.48 35.05
C GLU A 272 -26.93 -21.81 34.93
N MET A 273 -26.49 -22.33 33.76
CA MET A 273 -25.08 -22.59 33.50
C MET A 273 -24.28 -21.29 33.44
N LEU A 274 -24.80 -20.27 32.71
CA LEU A 274 -24.14 -18.97 32.58
C LEU A 274 -24.06 -18.26 33.95
N GLN A 275 -25.11 -18.29 34.76
CA GLN A 275 -25.09 -17.69 36.09
C GLN A 275 -23.95 -18.30 36.95
N LYS A 276 -23.78 -19.63 36.92
CA LYS A 276 -22.67 -20.31 37.63
C LYS A 276 -21.31 -19.90 37.04
N LEU A 277 -21.17 -19.81 35.73
CA LEU A 277 -19.91 -19.39 35.10
C LEU A 277 -19.56 -17.94 35.44
N VAL A 278 -20.55 -17.05 35.55
CA VAL A 278 -20.34 -15.66 36.01
C VAL A 278 -19.86 -15.63 37.43
N GLU A 279 -20.49 -16.40 38.36
CA GLU A 279 -20.05 -16.50 39.75
C GLU A 279 -18.63 -17.05 39.88
N GLU A 280 -18.29 -18.11 39.14
CA GLU A 280 -16.93 -18.69 39.09
C GLU A 280 -15.90 -17.69 38.55
N ALA A 281 -16.23 -16.94 37.48
CA ALA A 281 -15.34 -15.93 36.92
C ALA A 281 -15.12 -14.76 37.88
N GLU A 282 -16.15 -14.33 38.60
CA GLU A 282 -16.03 -13.31 39.68
C GLU A 282 -15.14 -13.78 40.82
N GLN A 283 -15.32 -15.03 41.27
CA GLN A 283 -14.48 -15.63 42.29
C GLN A 283 -13.03 -15.74 41.82
N CYS A 284 -12.79 -16.21 40.59
CA CYS A 284 -11.46 -16.29 40.00
C CYS A 284 -10.78 -14.92 39.95
N ARG A 285 -11.45 -13.89 39.44
CA ARG A 285 -10.94 -12.53 39.40
C ARG A 285 -10.55 -11.96 40.76
N ASN A 286 -11.30 -12.31 41.82
CA ASN A 286 -11.09 -11.76 43.16
C ASN A 286 -10.06 -12.57 43.95
N SER A 287 -9.82 -13.83 43.64
CA SER A 287 -8.98 -14.75 44.40
C SER A 287 -7.60 -15.00 43.82
N GLU A 288 -7.44 -14.86 42.52
CA GLU A 288 -6.19 -15.19 41.83
C GLU A 288 -5.76 -14.03 40.92
N THR A 289 -4.44 -13.89 40.73
CA THR A 289 -3.88 -13.01 39.69
C THR A 289 -3.92 -13.73 38.35
N ASP A 290 -4.26 -13.02 37.28
CA ASP A 290 -4.25 -13.58 35.93
C ASP A 290 -2.83 -13.97 35.52
N ALA A 291 -2.63 -15.26 35.25
CA ALA A 291 -1.32 -15.84 34.97
C ALA A 291 -0.67 -15.22 33.72
N LYS A 292 -1.48 -14.97 32.66
CA LYS A 292 -0.98 -14.41 31.41
C LYS A 292 -0.58 -12.94 31.56
N ALA A 293 -1.36 -12.16 32.30
CA ALA A 293 -1.04 -10.78 32.62
C ALA A 293 0.21 -10.67 33.51
N THR A 294 0.36 -11.57 34.49
CA THR A 294 1.55 -11.62 35.34
C THR A 294 2.79 -11.93 34.52
N ALA A 295 2.72 -12.94 33.65
CA ALA A 295 3.82 -13.31 32.76
C ALA A 295 4.19 -12.16 31.77
N LEU A 296 3.19 -11.39 31.29
CA LEU A 296 3.42 -10.19 30.49
C LEU A 296 4.23 -9.15 31.26
N VAL A 297 3.84 -8.82 32.48
CA VAL A 297 4.53 -7.85 33.33
C VAL A 297 5.98 -8.26 33.57
N GLU A 298 6.20 -9.51 33.99
CA GLU A 298 7.55 -10.05 34.21
C GLU A 298 8.41 -9.97 32.93
N LYS A 299 7.82 -10.30 31.78
CA LYS A 299 8.50 -10.24 30.49
C LYS A 299 8.88 -8.80 30.12
N ILE A 300 7.99 -7.84 30.29
CA ILE A 300 8.27 -6.42 30.01
C ILE A 300 9.42 -5.92 30.87
N TYR A 301 9.41 -6.22 32.18
CA TYR A 301 10.51 -5.83 33.04
C TYR A 301 11.84 -6.49 32.66
N SER A 302 11.82 -7.78 32.30
CA SER A 302 13.01 -8.48 31.82
C SER A 302 13.57 -7.84 30.54
N LEU A 303 12.72 -7.50 29.57
CA LEU A 303 13.14 -6.87 28.32
C LEU A 303 13.70 -5.45 28.50
N ARG A 304 13.12 -4.69 29.44
CA ARG A 304 13.60 -3.34 29.77
C ARG A 304 14.91 -3.34 30.55
N SER A 305 15.16 -4.37 31.35
CA SER A 305 16.39 -4.50 32.15
C SER A 305 17.56 -5.11 31.39
N SER A 306 17.30 -5.88 30.32
CA SER A 306 18.33 -6.60 29.55
C SER A 306 18.82 -5.86 28.30
N GLY A 307 18.23 -4.74 27.93
CA GLY A 307 18.56 -4.00 26.70
C GLY A 307 19.81 -3.13 26.83
N ILE A 308 20.49 -2.90 25.73
CA ILE A 308 21.60 -1.94 25.59
C ILE A 308 21.09 -0.50 25.85
N GLU A 309 19.80 -0.25 25.67
CA GLU A 309 19.13 1.02 25.97
C GLU A 309 18.17 0.83 27.16
N ALA A 310 18.36 1.65 28.19
CA ALA A 310 17.55 1.62 29.42
C ALA A 310 16.05 1.93 29.25
N ASN A 311 15.59 2.24 28.04
CA ASN A 311 14.23 2.70 27.70
C ASN A 311 13.59 1.94 26.55
N ASN A 312 13.71 0.61 26.53
CA ASN A 312 13.02 -0.20 25.53
C ASN A 312 11.51 -0.03 25.63
N LYS A 313 10.91 0.55 24.61
CA LYS A 313 9.45 0.66 24.48
C LYS A 313 8.88 -0.68 24.01
N VAL A 314 7.72 -1.05 24.53
CA VAL A 314 7.08 -2.33 24.23
C VAL A 314 5.70 -2.09 23.62
N LEU A 315 5.44 -2.70 22.46
CA LEU A 315 4.15 -2.71 21.82
C LEU A 315 3.44 -4.04 22.12
N VAL A 316 2.27 -3.97 22.74
CA VAL A 316 1.46 -5.14 23.09
C VAL A 316 0.21 -5.16 22.22
N PHE A 317 -0.05 -6.27 21.54
CA PHE A 317 -1.28 -6.48 20.76
C PHE A 317 -2.24 -7.42 21.48
N THR A 318 -3.51 -7.05 21.47
CA THR A 318 -4.64 -7.89 21.90
C THR A 318 -5.79 -7.78 20.91
N GLU A 319 -6.62 -8.81 20.79
CA GLU A 319 -7.81 -8.77 19.91
C GLU A 319 -9.00 -8.04 20.56
N PHE A 320 -9.03 -7.92 21.91
CA PHE A 320 -10.21 -7.52 22.65
C PHE A 320 -10.02 -6.22 23.43
N ARG A 321 -11.00 -5.30 23.35
CA ARG A 321 -10.99 -4.02 24.09
C ARG A 321 -11.03 -4.23 25.60
N GLN A 322 -11.80 -5.23 26.08
CA GLN A 322 -11.86 -5.52 27.51
C GLN A 322 -10.50 -6.00 28.03
N THR A 323 -9.80 -6.84 27.27
CA THR A 323 -8.44 -7.24 27.61
C THR A 323 -7.49 -6.05 27.55
N GLN A 324 -7.63 -5.14 26.58
CA GLN A 324 -6.84 -3.92 26.50
C GLN A 324 -6.98 -3.07 27.78
N ASP A 325 -8.22 -2.79 28.19
CA ASP A 325 -8.50 -1.99 29.38
C ASP A 325 -8.01 -2.70 30.67
N PHE A 326 -8.14 -4.01 30.74
CA PHE A 326 -7.60 -4.82 31.84
C PHE A 326 -6.06 -4.72 31.87
N LEU A 327 -5.37 -4.89 30.77
CA LEU A 327 -3.91 -4.81 30.70
C LEU A 327 -3.39 -3.43 31.06
N ILE A 328 -4.03 -2.35 30.60
CA ILE A 328 -3.68 -0.97 30.97
C ILE A 328 -3.76 -0.79 32.50
N ARG A 329 -4.81 -1.28 33.12
CA ARG A 329 -4.95 -1.22 34.59
C ARG A 329 -3.82 -1.98 35.29
N VAL A 330 -3.60 -3.23 34.93
CA VAL A 330 -2.58 -4.09 35.55
C VAL A 330 -1.17 -3.50 35.38
N LEU A 331 -0.83 -3.03 34.17
CA LEU A 331 0.48 -2.46 33.88
C LEU A 331 0.70 -1.15 34.65
N ASN A 332 -0.31 -0.27 34.72
CA ASN A 332 -0.22 0.97 35.49
C ASN A 332 -0.08 0.69 37.01
N GLU A 333 -0.80 -0.31 37.57
CA GLU A 333 -0.65 -0.73 38.97
C GLU A 333 0.77 -1.22 39.29
N GLN A 334 1.47 -1.77 38.29
CA GLN A 334 2.88 -2.18 38.39
C GLN A 334 3.86 -1.03 38.10
N GLY A 335 3.40 0.21 37.92
CA GLY A 335 4.25 1.38 37.77
C GLY A 335 4.77 1.61 36.32
N LEU A 336 4.23 0.91 35.33
CA LEU A 336 4.53 1.13 33.91
C LEU A 336 3.60 2.21 33.35
N LYS A 337 4.15 3.21 32.66
CA LYS A 337 3.34 4.21 31.97
C LYS A 337 2.80 3.63 30.67
N CYS A 338 1.48 3.57 30.53
CA CYS A 338 0.82 2.90 29.42
C CYS A 338 -0.06 3.84 28.61
N GLU A 339 -0.07 3.62 27.30
CA GLU A 339 -1.02 4.20 26.36
C GLU A 339 -1.84 3.11 25.69
N LYS A 340 -3.01 3.48 25.15
CA LYS A 340 -3.84 2.58 24.37
C LYS A 340 -4.22 3.17 23.01
N VAL A 341 -4.36 2.28 22.02
CA VAL A 341 -4.92 2.65 20.71
C VAL A 341 -5.86 1.54 20.25
N ASN A 342 -7.10 1.92 19.88
CA ASN A 342 -8.11 1.00 19.38
C ASN A 342 -8.95 1.64 18.25
N GLY A 343 -9.82 0.84 17.63
CA GLY A 343 -10.61 1.26 16.46
C GLY A 343 -11.61 2.38 16.74
N SER A 344 -12.14 2.50 17.97
CA SER A 344 -13.11 3.55 18.31
C SER A 344 -12.52 4.94 18.48
N MET A 345 -11.18 5.05 18.53
CA MET A 345 -10.49 6.33 18.70
C MET A 345 -10.43 7.10 17.36
N SER A 346 -10.61 8.41 17.45
CA SER A 346 -10.40 9.31 16.31
C SER A 346 -8.93 9.35 15.87
N MET A 347 -8.66 9.82 14.66
CA MET A 347 -7.29 9.95 14.15
C MET A 347 -6.42 10.88 15.01
N GLU A 348 -7.01 11.93 15.59
CA GLU A 348 -6.31 12.88 16.47
C GLU A 348 -5.92 12.19 17.79
N GLU A 349 -6.84 11.45 18.39
CA GLU A 349 -6.59 10.69 19.63
C GLU A 349 -5.50 9.61 19.41
N ARG A 350 -5.56 8.89 18.29
CA ARG A 350 -4.52 7.91 17.95
C ARG A 350 -3.15 8.57 17.75
N HIS A 351 -3.10 9.72 17.08
CA HIS A 351 -1.86 10.46 16.89
C HIS A 351 -1.29 10.94 18.22
N HIS A 352 -2.13 11.48 19.11
CA HIS A 352 -1.71 11.92 20.43
C HIS A 352 -1.16 10.77 21.28
N ALA A 353 -1.85 9.62 21.30
CA ALA A 353 -1.39 8.41 22.00
C ALA A 353 -0.04 7.91 21.47
N LEU A 354 0.18 7.97 20.15
CA LEU A 354 1.47 7.61 19.56
C LEU A 354 2.61 8.56 19.93
N VAL A 355 2.36 9.87 19.91
CA VAL A 355 3.35 10.86 20.33
C VAL A 355 3.71 10.64 21.81
N HIS A 356 2.72 10.44 22.67
CA HIS A 356 2.95 10.17 24.09
C HIS A 356 3.68 8.83 24.30
N PHE A 357 3.34 7.77 23.54
CA PHE A 357 4.10 6.51 23.57
C PHE A 357 5.54 6.70 23.12
N ARG A 358 5.79 7.47 22.07
CA ARG A 358 7.15 7.75 21.61
C ARG A 358 7.98 8.50 22.68
N ASP A 359 7.39 9.47 23.33
CA ASP A 359 8.13 10.44 24.13
C ASP A 359 8.16 10.07 25.64
N GLU A 360 7.07 9.53 26.20
CA GLU A 360 6.90 9.39 27.65
C GLU A 360 6.48 7.99 28.12
N ALA A 361 5.56 7.31 27.41
CA ALA A 361 5.02 6.04 27.87
C ALA A 361 5.98 4.87 27.60
N ASP A 362 5.89 3.86 28.44
CA ASP A 362 6.73 2.65 28.39
C ASP A 362 6.13 1.57 27.48
N VAL A 363 4.80 1.45 27.52
CA VAL A 363 4.05 0.41 26.84
C VAL A 363 2.89 1.03 26.06
N LEU A 364 2.69 0.58 24.83
CA LEU A 364 1.47 0.83 24.07
C LEU A 364 0.69 -0.49 23.96
N VAL A 365 -0.56 -0.50 24.38
CA VAL A 365 -1.47 -1.63 24.16
C VAL A 365 -2.40 -1.27 22.99
N ALA A 366 -2.34 -2.03 21.91
CA ALA A 366 -3.08 -1.78 20.69
C ALA A 366 -4.01 -2.94 20.32
N THR A 367 -5.16 -2.64 19.73
CA THR A 367 -5.99 -3.64 19.03
C THR A 367 -5.63 -3.68 17.54
N ASP A 368 -5.99 -4.77 16.84
CA ASP A 368 -5.63 -4.98 15.44
C ASP A 368 -6.09 -3.84 14.53
N ALA A 369 -7.34 -3.44 14.66
CA ALA A 369 -7.96 -2.39 13.88
C ALA A 369 -7.29 -1.01 13.99
N ALA A 370 -6.73 -0.71 15.14
CA ALA A 370 -6.00 0.54 15.35
C ALA A 370 -4.56 0.46 14.85
N GLY A 371 -4.00 -0.75 14.81
CA GLY A 371 -2.63 -0.98 14.38
C GLY A 371 -2.42 -0.71 12.88
N GLU A 372 -3.42 -0.82 12.02
CA GLU A 372 -3.26 -0.87 10.56
C GLU A 372 -2.63 0.39 9.92
N SER A 373 -2.76 1.57 10.51
CA SER A 373 -2.29 2.83 9.90
C SER A 373 -1.10 3.47 10.59
N LEU A 374 -0.54 2.86 11.65
CA LEU A 374 0.42 3.53 12.52
C LEU A 374 1.86 3.17 12.18
N ASN A 375 2.74 4.17 12.19
CA ASN A 375 4.18 3.99 12.04
C ASN A 375 4.85 4.02 13.42
N MET A 376 5.41 2.87 13.83
CA MET A 376 6.01 2.67 15.15
C MET A 376 7.46 2.20 15.07
N GLN A 377 8.22 2.66 14.07
CA GLN A 377 9.64 2.31 13.86
C GLN A 377 10.57 2.65 15.03
N PHE A 378 10.16 3.56 15.92
CA PHE A 378 10.90 3.87 17.13
C PHE A 378 10.81 2.77 18.20
N CYS A 379 9.91 1.79 18.02
CA CYS A 379 9.77 0.59 18.84
C CYS A 379 10.27 -0.61 18.02
N HIS A 380 10.91 -1.58 18.67
CA HIS A 380 11.40 -2.81 18.04
C HIS A 380 10.98 -4.07 18.79
N ILE A 381 10.26 -3.94 19.90
CA ILE A 381 9.76 -5.05 20.70
C ILE A 381 8.25 -5.13 20.58
N ILE A 382 7.76 -6.28 20.12
CA ILE A 382 6.33 -6.59 20.02
C ILE A 382 6.01 -7.79 20.91
N ILE A 383 4.90 -7.70 21.64
CA ILE A 383 4.31 -8.82 22.35
C ILE A 383 2.89 -9.04 21.84
N ASN A 384 2.64 -10.15 21.17
CA ASN A 384 1.32 -10.60 20.80
C ASN A 384 0.71 -11.31 22.02
N TYR A 385 -0.07 -10.56 22.81
CA TYR A 385 -0.75 -11.09 23.99
C TYR A 385 -1.80 -12.11 23.58
N ASP A 386 -2.64 -11.77 22.58
CA ASP A 386 -3.55 -12.70 21.92
C ASP A 386 -3.09 -12.97 20.49
N LEU A 387 -3.21 -14.24 20.09
CA LEU A 387 -2.88 -14.63 18.71
C LEU A 387 -4.11 -14.54 17.82
N PRO A 388 -4.02 -13.82 16.71
CA PRO A 388 -5.09 -13.75 15.73
C PRO A 388 -5.33 -15.11 15.08
N TRP A 389 -6.55 -15.35 14.64
CA TRP A 389 -6.87 -16.59 13.92
C TRP A 389 -6.15 -16.69 12.59
N ASN A 390 -6.03 -15.55 11.92
CA ASN A 390 -5.27 -15.47 10.69
C ASN A 390 -3.78 -15.28 11.00
N PRO A 391 -2.89 -16.22 10.65
CA PRO A 391 -1.44 -16.09 10.88
C PRO A 391 -0.84 -14.84 10.20
N MET A 392 -1.46 -14.37 9.11
CA MET A 392 -0.99 -13.17 8.42
C MET A 392 -1.21 -11.89 9.23
N ALA A 393 -2.21 -11.85 10.11
CA ALA A 393 -2.37 -10.73 11.02
C ALA A 393 -1.18 -10.57 11.97
N LEU A 394 -0.48 -11.67 12.33
CA LEU A 394 0.79 -11.60 13.07
C LEU A 394 1.87 -10.86 12.26
N GLU A 395 1.99 -11.18 10.98
CA GLU A 395 2.95 -10.53 10.08
C GLU A 395 2.61 -9.04 9.89
N GLN A 396 1.33 -8.71 9.77
CA GLN A 396 0.87 -7.33 9.70
C GLN A 396 1.17 -6.56 10.99
N ARG A 397 0.98 -7.17 12.19
CA ARG A 397 1.37 -6.58 13.47
C ARG A 397 2.87 -6.31 13.53
N ILE A 398 3.70 -7.29 13.18
CA ILE A 398 5.17 -7.15 13.15
C ILE A 398 5.58 -6.07 12.14
N GLY A 399 4.93 -6.01 11.00
CA GLY A 399 5.14 -4.98 9.97
C GLY A 399 4.89 -3.54 10.44
N ARG A 400 4.31 -3.30 11.62
CA ARG A 400 4.17 -1.95 12.20
C ARG A 400 5.49 -1.38 12.71
N VAL A 401 6.42 -2.23 13.09
CA VAL A 401 7.76 -1.87 13.58
C VAL A 401 8.86 -2.31 12.62
N ASP A 402 8.66 -3.40 11.88
CA ASP A 402 9.58 -3.93 10.87
C ASP A 402 9.41 -3.19 9.54
N ARG A 403 9.96 -1.97 9.48
CA ARG A 403 9.88 -1.06 8.32
C ARG A 403 11.26 -0.51 7.95
N ILE A 404 11.36 0.05 6.74
CA ILE A 404 12.54 0.81 6.30
C ILE A 404 12.85 1.91 7.31
N GLY A 405 14.10 1.94 7.80
CA GLY A 405 14.53 2.91 8.82
C GLY A 405 14.48 2.40 10.26
N GLN A 406 14.06 1.15 10.50
CA GLN A 406 14.22 0.49 11.79
C GLN A 406 15.73 0.35 12.12
N LYS A 407 16.12 0.80 13.33
CA LYS A 407 17.53 0.84 13.74
C LYS A 407 17.99 -0.44 14.46
N TYR A 408 17.06 -1.20 15.01
CA TYR A 408 17.31 -2.34 15.87
C TYR A 408 16.75 -3.62 15.28
N GLU A 409 17.25 -4.78 15.76
CA GLU A 409 16.65 -6.08 15.49
C GLU A 409 15.22 -6.11 16.08
N VAL A 410 14.25 -6.51 15.26
CA VAL A 410 12.85 -6.61 15.69
C VAL A 410 12.66 -7.93 16.45
N GLN A 411 12.13 -7.84 17.67
CA GLN A 411 11.80 -8.99 18.52
C GLN A 411 10.29 -9.10 18.69
N ALA A 412 9.71 -10.18 18.19
CA ALA A 412 8.28 -10.46 18.28
C ALA A 412 8.04 -11.67 19.21
N TYR A 413 7.31 -11.47 20.31
CA TYR A 413 6.96 -12.50 21.27
C TYR A 413 5.51 -12.91 21.12
N ASN A 414 5.24 -14.20 20.89
CA ASN A 414 3.91 -14.77 20.78
C ASN A 414 3.55 -15.47 22.08
N MET A 415 2.63 -14.89 22.87
CA MET A 415 2.21 -15.45 24.17
C MET A 415 1.17 -16.55 23.99
N LEU A 416 1.44 -17.70 24.56
CA LEU A 416 0.59 -18.90 24.50
C LEU A 416 0.38 -19.49 25.90
N THR A 417 -0.87 -19.65 26.30
CA THR A 417 -1.20 -20.32 27.55
C THR A 417 -1.24 -21.83 27.34
N ASN A 418 -0.40 -22.57 28.05
CA ASN A 418 -0.35 -24.03 27.95
C ASN A 418 -1.71 -24.68 28.17
N ASN A 419 -1.98 -25.76 27.40
CA ASN A 419 -3.23 -26.51 27.40
C ASN A 419 -4.46 -25.75 26.88
N SER A 420 -4.31 -24.54 26.36
CA SER A 420 -5.41 -23.84 25.68
C SER A 420 -5.68 -24.40 24.29
N VAL A 421 -6.84 -24.04 23.70
CA VAL A 421 -7.16 -24.36 22.31
C VAL A 421 -6.18 -23.63 21.39
N ASP A 422 -5.87 -22.35 21.67
CA ASP A 422 -4.92 -21.54 20.89
C ASP A 422 -3.53 -22.18 20.88
N TYR A 423 -3.06 -22.72 22.00
CA TYR A 423 -1.79 -23.45 22.08
C TYR A 423 -1.73 -24.66 21.14
N ARG A 424 -2.80 -25.46 21.09
CA ARG A 424 -2.87 -26.62 20.20
C ARG A 424 -2.89 -26.23 18.73
N ILE A 425 -3.63 -25.19 18.38
CA ILE A 425 -3.71 -24.68 17.01
C ILE A 425 -2.39 -24.12 16.58
N TYR A 426 -1.75 -23.30 17.42
CA TYR A 426 -0.43 -22.74 17.12
C TYR A 426 0.58 -23.84 16.82
N ASN A 427 0.69 -24.86 17.67
CA ASN A 427 1.64 -25.94 17.47
C ASN A 427 1.41 -26.73 16.19
N ILE A 428 0.15 -26.98 15.83
CA ILE A 428 -0.15 -27.84 14.67
C ILE A 428 -0.19 -27.01 13.37
N ILE A 429 -0.64 -25.78 13.41
CA ILE A 429 -0.81 -24.98 12.21
C ILE A 429 0.40 -24.08 11.96
N VAL A 430 0.73 -23.23 12.92
CA VAL A 430 1.76 -22.19 12.69
C VAL A 430 3.17 -22.81 12.62
N GLU A 431 3.53 -23.69 13.55
CA GLU A 431 4.86 -24.33 13.51
C GLU A 431 5.07 -25.20 12.26
N LYS A 432 4.03 -25.96 11.85
CA LYS A 432 4.14 -26.78 10.65
C LYS A 432 4.12 -25.96 9.37
N LEU A 433 3.38 -24.85 9.33
CA LEU A 433 3.46 -23.90 8.20
C LEU A 433 4.85 -23.29 8.09
N ASP A 434 5.42 -22.88 9.23
CA ASP A 434 6.77 -22.33 9.27
C ASP A 434 7.80 -23.32 8.71
N LEU A 435 7.70 -24.59 9.09
CA LEU A 435 8.57 -25.66 8.56
C LEU A 435 8.37 -25.87 7.05
N ILE A 436 7.12 -25.88 6.57
CA ILE A 436 6.83 -26.03 5.13
C ILE A 436 7.42 -24.86 4.34
N MET A 437 7.30 -23.65 4.85
CA MET A 437 7.84 -22.46 4.19
C MET A 437 9.38 -22.46 4.17
N GLU A 438 10.00 -22.85 5.27
CA GLU A 438 11.46 -23.01 5.35
C GLU A 438 11.97 -24.07 4.38
N GLU A 439 11.33 -25.26 4.31
CA GLU A 439 11.64 -26.30 3.34
C GLU A 439 11.52 -25.82 1.88
N LEU A 440 10.55 -24.96 1.61
CA LEU A 440 10.29 -24.43 0.27
C LEU A 440 11.12 -23.17 -0.03
N GLY A 441 11.82 -22.60 0.97
CA GLY A 441 12.56 -21.34 0.83
C GLY A 441 11.65 -20.14 0.54
N ILE A 442 10.40 -20.17 1.03
CA ILE A 442 9.42 -19.10 0.87
C ILE A 442 9.52 -18.17 2.08
N ASP A 443 9.60 -16.86 1.84
CA ASP A 443 9.59 -15.88 2.92
C ASP A 443 8.23 -15.84 3.62
N LYS A 444 8.22 -15.83 4.96
CA LYS A 444 7.02 -15.71 5.80
C LYS A 444 6.21 -14.42 5.52
N THR A 445 6.87 -13.41 5.02
CA THR A 445 6.26 -12.14 4.62
C THR A 445 5.68 -12.16 3.20
N SER A 446 5.74 -13.32 2.50
CA SER A 446 5.29 -13.41 1.12
C SER A 446 3.76 -13.55 1.04
N ASP A 447 3.18 -12.88 0.05
CA ASP A 447 1.75 -12.87 -0.30
C ASP A 447 1.16 -14.27 -0.54
N VAL A 448 2.02 -15.27 -0.63
CA VAL A 448 1.66 -16.67 -0.87
C VAL A 448 0.78 -17.23 0.24
N LEU A 449 1.08 -16.85 1.48
CA LEU A 449 0.31 -17.34 2.63
C LEU A 449 -1.11 -16.77 2.63
N ASP A 450 -1.27 -15.46 2.38
CA ASP A 450 -2.59 -14.83 2.27
C ASP A 450 -3.43 -15.46 1.16
N SER A 451 -2.80 -15.85 0.06
CA SER A 451 -3.48 -16.50 -1.06
C SER A 451 -3.83 -17.96 -0.82
N THR A 452 -3.09 -18.63 0.06
CA THR A 452 -3.19 -20.08 0.26
C THR A 452 -4.03 -20.44 1.48
N ILE A 453 -4.05 -19.56 2.47
CA ILE A 453 -4.75 -19.73 3.74
C ILE A 453 -6.18 -19.19 3.62
N ASP A 454 -7.14 -20.08 3.73
CA ASP A 454 -8.55 -19.75 3.79
C ASP A 454 -8.97 -19.58 5.26
N ALA A 455 -9.31 -18.34 5.65
CA ALA A 455 -9.76 -18.01 7.01
C ALA A 455 -10.95 -18.88 7.46
N LYS A 456 -11.87 -19.24 6.54
CA LYS A 456 -12.99 -20.15 6.83
C LYS A 456 -12.51 -21.53 7.25
N LYS A 457 -11.47 -22.05 6.62
CA LYS A 457 -10.90 -23.35 6.98
C LYS A 457 -10.20 -23.31 8.34
N ILE A 458 -9.54 -22.20 8.67
CA ILE A 458 -8.91 -22.03 10.00
C ILE A 458 -10.00 -21.98 11.09
N ASN A 459 -11.06 -21.20 10.88
CA ASN A 459 -12.19 -21.14 11.80
C ASN A 459 -12.84 -22.53 12.00
N HIS A 460 -12.97 -23.28 10.92
CA HIS A 460 -13.47 -24.66 11.00
C HIS A 460 -12.52 -25.59 11.78
N LEU A 461 -11.21 -25.47 11.57
CA LEU A 461 -10.21 -26.22 12.34
C LEU A 461 -10.21 -25.82 13.81
N TYR A 462 -10.44 -24.54 14.14
CA TYR A 462 -10.58 -24.07 15.51
C TYR A 462 -11.77 -24.75 16.19
N LEU A 463 -12.94 -24.78 15.53
CA LEU A 463 -14.12 -25.47 16.01
C LEU A 463 -13.87 -26.97 16.17
N GLN A 464 -13.21 -27.63 15.23
CA GLN A 464 -12.86 -29.03 15.34
C GLN A 464 -11.90 -29.29 16.52
N SER A 465 -10.92 -28.45 16.74
CA SER A 465 -10.02 -28.54 17.89
C SER A 465 -10.78 -28.47 19.23
N LEU A 466 -11.85 -27.67 19.26
CA LEU A 466 -12.70 -27.52 20.42
C LEU A 466 -13.63 -28.72 20.65
N LEU A 467 -14.30 -29.18 19.57
CA LEU A 467 -15.36 -30.19 19.64
C LEU A 467 -14.83 -31.62 19.62
N ASP A 468 -13.86 -31.91 18.76
CA ASP A 468 -13.29 -33.26 18.57
C ASP A 468 -11.78 -33.18 18.26
N PRO A 469 -10.92 -33.22 19.30
CA PRO A 469 -9.47 -33.11 19.13
C PRO A 469 -8.86 -34.18 18.20
N LYS A 470 -9.45 -35.37 18.10
CA LYS A 470 -8.95 -36.43 17.22
C LYS A 470 -9.24 -36.14 15.74
N ARG A 471 -10.43 -35.62 15.46
CA ARG A 471 -10.78 -35.16 14.10
C ARG A 471 -9.95 -33.95 13.69
N PHE A 472 -9.64 -33.07 14.65
CA PHE A 472 -8.79 -31.91 14.40
C PHE A 472 -7.39 -32.31 13.92
N GLU A 473 -6.73 -33.30 14.55
CA GLU A 473 -5.40 -33.77 14.12
C GLU A 473 -5.43 -34.24 12.66
N PHE A 474 -6.40 -35.08 12.30
CA PHE A 474 -6.53 -35.58 10.93
C PHE A 474 -6.86 -34.46 9.93
N ALA A 475 -7.80 -33.57 10.25
CA ALA A 475 -8.20 -32.47 9.39
C ALA A 475 -7.08 -31.44 9.20
N SER A 476 -6.29 -31.16 10.24
CA SER A 476 -5.14 -30.26 10.17
C SER A 476 -4.01 -30.83 9.30
N GLU A 477 -3.74 -32.15 9.37
CA GLU A 477 -2.76 -32.79 8.50
C GLU A 477 -3.17 -32.77 7.02
N SER A 478 -4.45 -33.07 6.74
CA SER A 478 -5.00 -32.98 5.38
C SER A 478 -4.90 -31.55 4.82
N TRP A 479 -5.25 -30.56 5.64
CA TRP A 479 -5.19 -29.15 5.26
C TRP A 479 -3.75 -28.66 5.01
N LEU A 480 -2.80 -29.06 5.86
CA LEU A 480 -1.38 -28.74 5.68
C LEU A 480 -0.81 -29.40 4.41
N TYR A 481 -1.24 -30.62 4.11
CA TYR A 481 -0.88 -31.28 2.86
C TYR A 481 -1.40 -30.51 1.62
N ASP A 482 -2.67 -30.08 1.65
CA ASP A 482 -3.26 -29.24 0.59
C ASP A 482 -2.49 -27.92 0.43
N ILE A 483 -2.11 -27.29 1.54
CA ILE A 483 -1.29 -26.07 1.52
C ILE A 483 0.09 -26.35 0.92
N LYS A 484 0.77 -27.42 1.36
CA LYS A 484 2.07 -27.78 0.81
C LYS A 484 2.02 -28.02 -0.70
N GLN A 485 0.96 -28.66 -1.21
CA GLN A 485 0.72 -28.81 -2.64
C GLN A 485 0.54 -27.45 -3.34
N LYS A 486 -0.34 -26.62 -2.83
CA LYS A 486 -0.57 -25.28 -3.39
C LYS A 486 0.69 -24.40 -3.37
N LEU A 487 1.48 -24.48 -2.32
CA LEU A 487 2.75 -23.78 -2.23
C LEU A 487 3.80 -24.32 -3.21
N ASN A 488 3.81 -25.62 -3.46
CA ASN A 488 4.65 -26.22 -4.51
C ASN A 488 4.21 -25.83 -5.93
N ASP A 489 2.90 -25.83 -6.17
CA ASP A 489 2.32 -25.35 -7.44
C ASP A 489 2.61 -23.87 -7.62
N TYR A 490 2.52 -23.07 -6.57
CA TYR A 490 2.91 -21.67 -6.57
C TYR A 490 4.41 -21.52 -6.87
N LYS A 491 5.28 -22.26 -6.22
CA LYS A 491 6.74 -22.20 -6.49
C LYS A 491 7.08 -22.59 -7.92
N SER A 492 6.39 -23.58 -8.48
CA SER A 492 6.52 -23.94 -9.91
C SER A 492 5.98 -22.84 -10.83
N THR A 493 5.06 -22.01 -10.32
CA THR A 493 4.45 -20.86 -10.98
C THR A 493 5.13 -19.55 -10.56
N GLU A 494 5.95 -19.55 -9.50
CA GLU A 494 6.66 -18.38 -8.92
C GLU A 494 7.76 -17.82 -9.83
N GLY A 495 8.21 -18.59 -10.82
CA GLY A 495 8.82 -18.02 -12.01
C GLY A 495 7.90 -17.01 -12.73
N ALA A 496 6.63 -16.87 -12.27
CA ALA A 496 5.57 -16.11 -12.90
C ALA A 496 5.51 -14.62 -12.54
N LEU A 497 5.80 -14.24 -11.30
CA LEU A 497 5.85 -12.83 -10.96
C LEU A 497 7.30 -12.35 -11.07
N PRO A 498 7.59 -11.34 -11.89
CA PRO A 498 8.92 -10.80 -12.00
C PRO A 498 9.33 -10.21 -10.65
N THR A 499 10.18 -10.93 -9.94
CA THR A 499 10.87 -10.39 -8.77
C THR A 499 12.05 -9.60 -9.29
N ILE A 500 12.16 -8.34 -8.91
CA ILE A 500 13.36 -7.56 -9.22
C ILE A 500 14.52 -8.23 -8.51
N SER A 501 15.42 -8.86 -9.27
CA SER A 501 16.66 -9.39 -8.69
C SER A 501 17.56 -8.22 -8.27
N PRO A 502 18.40 -8.38 -7.24
CA PRO A 502 19.42 -7.38 -6.90
C PRO A 502 20.32 -6.99 -8.09
N ASP A 503 20.51 -7.90 -9.04
CA ASP A 503 21.30 -7.68 -10.25
C ASP A 503 20.56 -6.80 -11.29
N GLU A 504 19.24 -6.73 -11.24
CA GLU A 504 18.41 -5.87 -12.10
C GLU A 504 18.26 -4.46 -11.53
N ILE A 505 18.48 -4.26 -10.24
CA ILE A 505 18.57 -2.93 -9.65
C ILE A 505 19.90 -2.33 -10.11
N ASN A 506 19.82 -1.58 -11.21
CA ASN A 506 20.98 -0.89 -11.72
C ASN A 506 21.39 0.22 -10.76
N ALA A 507 22.36 -0.07 -9.87
CA ALA A 507 22.90 0.88 -8.91
C ALA A 507 23.35 2.20 -9.59
N ARG A 508 23.75 2.11 -10.87
CA ARG A 508 24.12 3.28 -11.69
C ARG A 508 22.90 4.15 -12.01
N SER A 509 21.77 3.57 -12.43
CA SER A 509 20.53 4.33 -12.69
C SER A 509 19.96 4.93 -11.40
N ALA A 510 20.03 4.20 -10.29
CA ALA A 510 19.65 4.71 -8.98
C ALA A 510 20.54 5.87 -8.53
N ALA A 511 21.87 5.76 -8.76
CA ALA A 511 22.81 6.84 -8.49
C ALA A 511 22.55 8.07 -9.39
N GLU A 512 22.21 7.87 -10.66
CA GLU A 512 21.86 8.96 -11.58
C GLU A 512 20.63 9.74 -11.10
N VAL A 513 19.64 9.07 -10.50
CA VAL A 513 18.46 9.73 -9.90
C VAL A 513 18.83 10.45 -8.60
N LYS A 514 19.57 9.81 -7.71
CA LYS A 514 20.00 10.37 -6.42
C LYS A 514 20.94 11.55 -6.59
N TYR A 515 21.87 11.44 -7.54
CA TYR A 515 22.87 12.48 -7.81
C TYR A 515 22.51 13.34 -9.00
N SER A 516 21.20 13.51 -9.27
CA SER A 516 20.74 14.44 -10.30
C SER A 516 21.40 15.82 -10.08
N PRO A 517 22.02 16.41 -11.10
CA PRO A 517 22.63 17.71 -10.97
C PRO A 517 21.61 18.86 -10.86
N LEU A 518 20.33 18.56 -11.03
CA LEU A 518 19.24 19.55 -11.05
C LEU A 518 19.19 20.43 -9.80
N PRO A 519 19.29 19.92 -8.55
CA PRO A 519 19.34 20.75 -7.37
C PRO A 519 20.49 21.77 -7.39
N ILE A 520 21.66 21.34 -7.83
CA ILE A 520 22.86 22.20 -7.94
C ILE A 520 22.64 23.26 -9.04
N TRP A 521 22.05 22.88 -10.17
CA TRP A 521 21.76 23.83 -11.25
C TRP A 521 20.74 24.89 -10.83
N LEU A 522 19.71 24.48 -10.10
CA LEU A 522 18.71 25.44 -9.60
C LEU A 522 19.30 26.38 -8.54
N GLU A 523 20.16 25.89 -7.64
CA GLU A 523 20.88 26.72 -6.69
C GLU A 523 21.80 27.72 -7.41
N ASN A 524 22.54 27.26 -8.42
CA ASN A 524 23.39 28.10 -9.24
C ASN A 524 22.57 29.13 -10.03
N LEU A 525 21.47 28.75 -10.65
CA LEU A 525 20.55 29.64 -11.38
C LEU A 525 20.07 30.76 -10.46
N MET A 526 19.61 30.46 -9.26
CA MET A 526 19.16 31.44 -8.26
C MET A 526 20.27 32.35 -7.81
N THR A 527 21.46 31.81 -7.59
CA THR A 527 22.63 32.58 -7.18
C THR A 527 23.07 33.57 -8.28
N LEU A 528 23.16 33.10 -9.52
CA LEU A 528 23.51 33.94 -10.68
C LEU A 528 22.45 35.00 -10.94
N TYR A 529 21.16 34.67 -10.79
CA TYR A 529 20.08 35.63 -10.89
C TYR A 529 20.21 36.74 -9.83
N CYS A 530 20.44 36.36 -8.57
CA CYS A 530 20.68 37.35 -7.50
C CYS A 530 21.90 38.23 -7.77
N GLN A 531 23.00 37.68 -8.26
CA GLN A 531 24.18 38.44 -8.65
C GLN A 531 23.88 39.44 -9.77
N ALA A 532 23.15 39.01 -10.81
CA ALA A 532 22.81 39.85 -11.96
C ALA A 532 21.92 41.04 -11.58
N TYR A 533 21.02 40.87 -10.61
CA TYR A 533 20.10 41.90 -10.16
C TYR A 533 20.57 42.65 -8.88
N GLY A 534 21.75 42.31 -8.34
CA GLY A 534 22.30 42.93 -7.14
C GLY A 534 21.58 42.55 -5.84
N PHE A 535 20.89 41.44 -5.82
CA PHE A 535 20.26 40.88 -4.64
C PHE A 535 21.30 40.17 -3.75
N GLN A 536 21.09 40.21 -2.43
CA GLN A 536 21.98 39.54 -1.48
C GLN A 536 21.47 38.10 -1.21
N TRP A 537 22.40 37.22 -0.96
CA TRP A 537 22.11 35.84 -0.56
C TRP A 537 23.14 35.34 0.45
N ARG A 538 22.72 34.38 1.29
CA ARG A 538 23.57 33.78 2.31
C ARG A 538 23.27 32.31 2.46
N LYS A 539 24.29 31.49 2.35
CA LYS A 539 24.17 30.03 2.59
C LYS A 539 24.35 29.73 4.07
N ASN A 540 23.42 28.96 4.65
CA ASN A 540 23.46 28.57 6.06
C ASN A 540 24.22 27.25 6.23
N LEU A 541 24.75 27.03 7.44
CA LEU A 541 25.51 25.79 7.77
C LEU A 541 24.69 24.50 7.65
N ILE A 542 23.35 24.59 7.73
CA ILE A 542 22.41 23.46 7.70
C ILE A 542 21.95 23.16 6.25
N GLY A 543 22.53 23.78 5.23
CA GLY A 543 22.29 23.52 3.83
C GLY A 543 21.11 24.25 3.18
N SER A 544 20.44 25.18 3.90
CA SER A 544 19.50 26.14 3.31
C SER A 544 20.19 27.41 2.87
N THR A 545 19.62 28.10 1.87
CA THR A 545 20.13 29.39 1.37
C THR A 545 19.04 30.45 1.54
N GLU A 546 19.41 31.60 2.10
CA GLU A 546 18.53 32.77 2.25
C GLU A 546 18.79 33.76 1.12
N TYR A 547 17.73 34.09 0.38
CA TYR A 547 17.74 35.05 -0.72
C TYR A 547 16.96 36.31 -0.31
N HIS A 548 17.55 37.49 -0.50
CA HIS A 548 16.99 38.79 -0.10
C HIS A 548 16.58 39.59 -1.34
N PHE A 549 15.31 39.58 -1.70
CA PHE A 549 14.77 40.26 -2.91
C PHE A 549 14.35 41.71 -2.68
N GLY A 550 14.94 42.42 -1.71
CA GLY A 550 14.61 43.79 -1.39
C GLY A 550 13.35 43.95 -0.52
N LYS A 551 13.17 45.17 0.08
CA LYS A 551 12.02 45.53 0.95
C LYS A 551 11.61 44.51 2.00
N GLY A 552 12.55 43.68 2.51
CA GLY A 552 12.27 42.74 3.57
C GLY A 552 11.71 41.36 3.11
N ASN A 553 11.60 41.10 1.80
CA ASN A 553 11.26 39.77 1.30
C ASN A 553 12.48 38.85 1.37
N ILE A 554 12.46 37.94 2.32
CA ILE A 554 13.48 36.92 2.51
C ILE A 554 12.85 35.57 2.14
N LEU A 555 13.48 34.89 1.19
CA LEU A 555 13.13 33.52 0.84
C LEU A 555 14.22 32.60 1.41
N LYS A 556 13.83 31.72 2.31
CA LYS A 556 14.69 30.65 2.79
C LYS A 556 14.42 29.40 1.96
N ALA A 557 15.40 28.93 1.23
CA ALA A 557 15.24 27.92 0.19
C ALA A 557 16.15 26.72 0.41
N VAL A 558 15.64 25.54 0.04
CA VAL A 558 16.39 24.30 -0.16
C VAL A 558 16.08 23.75 -1.53
N PHE A 559 17.05 23.08 -2.15
CA PHE A 559 16.91 22.53 -3.50
C PHE A 559 16.89 21.00 -3.50
N ASP A 560 17.36 20.39 -2.42
CA ASP A 560 17.48 18.95 -2.23
C ASP A 560 16.41 18.45 -1.26
N THR A 561 15.77 17.34 -1.59
CA THR A 561 14.71 16.73 -0.76
C THR A 561 15.23 16.27 0.60
N ASP A 562 16.47 15.76 0.64
CA ASP A 562 17.08 15.32 1.90
C ASP A 562 17.32 16.48 2.85
N LYS A 563 17.75 17.62 2.31
CA LYS A 563 17.94 18.87 3.09
C LYS A 563 16.64 19.54 3.50
N ALA A 564 15.55 19.29 2.77
CA ALA A 564 14.24 19.83 3.12
C ALA A 564 13.72 19.26 4.45
N ALA A 565 14.00 17.99 4.74
CA ALA A 565 13.64 17.36 6.01
C ALA A 565 14.32 17.99 7.22
N ASP A 566 15.58 18.43 7.06
CA ASP A 566 16.38 19.08 8.10
C ASP A 566 16.06 20.59 8.26
N ASN A 567 15.32 21.19 7.32
CA ASN A 567 14.98 22.61 7.28
C ASN A 567 13.47 22.83 7.11
N PRO A 568 12.63 22.55 8.12
CA PRO A 568 11.16 22.62 7.99
C PRO A 568 10.62 24.03 7.70
N ASP A 569 11.40 25.08 8.00
CA ASP A 569 11.05 26.48 7.74
C ASP A 569 11.50 26.98 6.35
N ALA A 570 12.12 26.14 5.53
CA ALA A 570 12.59 26.50 4.21
C ALA A 570 11.66 25.97 3.12
N GLU A 571 11.47 26.76 2.07
CA GLU A 571 10.71 26.32 0.87
C GLU A 571 11.61 25.48 -0.03
N GLN A 572 11.09 24.34 -0.49
CA GLN A 572 11.78 23.52 -1.48
C GLN A 572 11.57 24.10 -2.88
N LEU A 573 12.66 24.55 -3.50
CA LEU A 573 12.63 25.07 -4.87
C LEU A 573 12.91 23.96 -5.89
N ASN A 574 11.95 23.75 -6.77
CA ASN A 574 12.05 22.83 -7.91
C ASN A 574 11.62 23.54 -9.21
N LEU A 575 11.66 22.85 -10.35
CA LEU A 575 11.27 23.41 -11.65
C LEU A 575 9.83 23.92 -11.72
N GLN A 576 8.95 23.45 -10.84
CA GLN A 576 7.53 23.85 -10.82
C GLN A 576 7.31 25.09 -9.94
N HIS A 577 8.30 25.47 -9.13
CA HIS A 577 8.17 26.61 -8.24
C HIS A 577 7.98 27.92 -9.02
N PRO A 578 7.04 28.81 -8.63
CA PRO A 578 6.72 30.04 -9.39
C PRO A 578 7.93 30.93 -9.63
N ILE A 579 8.80 31.09 -8.63
CA ILE A 579 10.01 31.91 -8.75
C ILE A 579 10.97 31.32 -9.80
N ILE A 580 11.18 30.02 -9.78
CA ILE A 580 12.05 29.34 -10.75
C ILE A 580 11.49 29.50 -12.18
N LYS A 581 10.17 29.29 -12.35
CA LYS A 581 9.50 29.50 -13.64
C LYS A 581 9.65 30.95 -14.13
N GLN A 582 9.49 31.92 -13.26
CA GLN A 582 9.68 33.34 -13.61
C GLN A 582 11.11 33.60 -14.09
N ILE A 583 12.12 33.15 -13.34
CA ILE A 583 13.53 33.32 -13.68
C ILE A 583 13.86 32.66 -15.03
N LEU A 584 13.40 31.44 -15.25
CA LEU A 584 13.61 30.73 -16.52
C LEU A 584 12.99 31.50 -17.70
N ASN A 585 11.77 32.03 -17.55
CA ASN A 585 11.13 32.84 -18.59
C ASN A 585 11.89 34.15 -18.86
N GLU A 586 12.42 34.81 -17.83
CA GLU A 586 13.22 36.03 -17.98
C GLU A 586 14.55 35.74 -18.69
N VAL A 587 15.23 34.64 -18.37
CA VAL A 587 16.45 34.18 -19.06
C VAL A 587 16.17 33.88 -20.52
N ASP A 588 15.09 33.14 -20.82
CA ASP A 588 14.71 32.81 -22.20
C ASP A 588 14.41 34.08 -23.02
N ALA A 589 13.67 35.02 -22.48
CA ALA A 589 13.40 36.31 -23.11
C ALA A 589 14.68 37.14 -23.32
N GLY A 590 15.63 37.07 -22.40
CA GLY A 590 16.89 37.81 -22.49
C GLY A 590 17.87 37.26 -23.53
N MET A 591 17.76 35.99 -23.89
CA MET A 591 18.61 35.30 -24.86
C MET A 591 18.11 35.40 -26.32
N GLN A 592 16.91 35.93 -26.55
CA GLN A 592 16.33 35.99 -27.91
C GLN A 592 17.25 36.72 -28.92
N GLY A 593 17.63 36.05 -29.97
CA GLY A 593 18.45 36.62 -31.06
C GLY A 593 19.94 36.85 -30.75
N LYS A 594 20.44 36.32 -29.60
CA LYS A 594 21.85 36.40 -29.23
C LYS A 594 22.43 34.98 -29.06
N ILE A 595 23.67 34.81 -29.53
CA ILE A 595 24.41 33.55 -29.41
C ILE A 595 25.59 33.75 -28.47
N PRO A 596 25.73 33.03 -27.33
CA PRO A 596 26.93 33.09 -26.52
C PRO A 596 28.10 32.44 -27.26
N VAL A 597 29.26 33.09 -27.25
CA VAL A 597 30.52 32.54 -27.72
C VAL A 597 31.32 32.06 -26.53
N LEU A 598 31.56 30.73 -26.48
CA LEU A 598 32.31 30.07 -25.42
C LEU A 598 33.69 29.64 -25.92
N GLN A 599 34.70 29.84 -25.11
CA GLN A 599 36.04 29.34 -25.30
C GLN A 599 36.39 28.33 -24.22
N SER A 600 36.93 27.18 -24.59
CA SER A 600 37.43 26.20 -23.61
C SER A 600 38.74 26.65 -22.99
N PHE A 601 38.92 26.45 -21.69
CA PHE A 601 40.16 26.77 -21.02
C PHE A 601 41.37 25.95 -21.47
N ASP A 602 41.15 24.76 -22.02
CA ASP A 602 42.20 23.89 -22.50
C ASP A 602 42.53 24.10 -24.02
N GLY A 603 41.75 24.96 -24.69
CA GLY A 603 42.01 25.36 -26.08
C GLY A 603 42.04 24.22 -27.10
N LYS A 604 41.36 23.11 -26.83
CA LYS A 604 41.42 21.90 -27.67
C LYS A 604 40.14 21.65 -28.47
N GLU A 605 39.16 22.53 -28.32
CA GLU A 605 37.87 22.33 -28.95
C GLU A 605 37.87 22.79 -30.44
N THR A 606 37.07 22.16 -31.28
CA THR A 606 36.89 22.53 -32.66
C THR A 606 35.94 23.71 -32.77
N ALA A 607 36.30 24.72 -33.56
CA ALA A 607 35.44 25.88 -33.82
C ALA A 607 34.18 25.51 -34.58
N GLY A 608 33.04 26.07 -34.15
CA GLY A 608 31.74 25.80 -34.76
C GLY A 608 30.57 26.09 -33.81
N TYR A 609 29.42 25.53 -34.13
CA TYR A 609 28.16 25.78 -33.43
C TYR A 609 27.63 24.50 -32.79
N LEU A 610 27.48 24.49 -31.46
CA LEU A 610 26.71 23.48 -30.74
C LEU A 610 25.25 23.92 -30.75
N THR A 611 24.38 23.07 -31.31
CA THR A 611 22.94 23.34 -31.44
C THR A 611 22.14 22.28 -30.71
N ILE A 612 21.11 22.71 -29.99
CA ILE A 612 20.17 21.83 -29.31
C ILE A 612 18.82 21.88 -30.00
N TRP A 613 18.30 20.73 -30.31
CA TRP A 613 17.04 20.56 -31.05
C TRP A 613 16.04 19.75 -30.23
N LYS A 614 14.81 20.22 -30.20
CA LYS A 614 13.66 19.46 -29.75
C LYS A 614 13.09 18.70 -30.92
N VAL A 615 13.05 17.39 -30.84
CA VAL A 615 12.39 16.52 -31.83
C VAL A 615 11.17 15.91 -31.17
N SER A 616 9.99 16.12 -31.76
CA SER A 616 8.73 15.57 -31.27
C SER A 616 8.13 14.64 -32.31
N ALA A 617 7.59 13.52 -31.87
CA ALA A 617 6.78 12.61 -32.66
C ALA A 617 5.36 12.63 -32.04
N LEU A 618 4.41 13.17 -32.81
CA LEU A 618 3.05 13.47 -32.33
C LEU A 618 2.04 12.59 -33.06
N ASN A 619 1.11 12.00 -32.35
CA ASN A 619 -0.11 11.40 -32.88
C ASN A 619 -1.34 11.90 -32.12
N GLU A 620 -2.55 11.42 -32.44
CA GLU A 620 -3.79 11.83 -31.80
C GLU A 620 -3.84 11.45 -30.28
N LYS A 621 -3.01 10.50 -29.83
CA LYS A 621 -3.08 9.94 -28.47
C LYS A 621 -1.87 10.27 -27.60
N GLU A 622 -0.68 10.37 -28.20
CA GLU A 622 0.55 10.57 -27.46
C GLU A 622 1.51 11.55 -28.14
N SER A 623 2.35 12.16 -27.34
CA SER A 623 3.43 13.03 -27.78
C SER A 623 4.73 12.53 -27.16
N LYS A 624 5.67 12.05 -27.98
CA LYS A 624 7.02 11.74 -27.53
C LYS A 624 7.95 12.89 -27.92
N VAL A 625 8.74 13.34 -26.95
CA VAL A 625 9.67 14.44 -27.13
C VAL A 625 11.05 13.98 -26.70
N THR A 626 12.05 14.32 -27.49
CA THR A 626 13.47 14.15 -27.13
C THR A 626 14.27 15.40 -27.49
N TYR A 627 15.37 15.62 -26.76
CA TYR A 627 16.32 16.67 -27.08
C TYR A 627 17.60 16.04 -27.59
N THR A 628 18.16 16.61 -28.67
CA THR A 628 19.40 16.11 -29.27
C THR A 628 20.37 17.26 -29.50
N ALA A 629 21.64 17.01 -29.20
CA ALA A 629 22.71 17.93 -29.49
C ALA A 629 23.31 17.61 -30.88
N GLN A 630 23.58 18.65 -31.65
CA GLN A 630 24.25 18.57 -32.93
C GLN A 630 25.39 19.61 -32.97
N PHE A 631 26.55 19.24 -33.42
CA PHE A 631 27.64 20.18 -33.61
C PHE A 631 27.86 20.42 -35.11
N VAL A 632 27.82 21.67 -35.53
CA VAL A 632 28.05 22.09 -36.89
C VAL A 632 29.38 22.89 -36.94
N SER A 633 30.40 22.34 -37.55
CA SER A 633 31.68 23.08 -37.72
C SER A 633 31.52 24.33 -38.62
N ASP A 634 32.43 25.28 -38.55
CA ASP A 634 32.45 26.44 -39.43
C ASP A 634 32.47 26.09 -40.93
N GLN A 635 32.86 24.85 -41.28
CA GLN A 635 32.82 24.30 -42.64
C GLN A 635 31.48 23.63 -42.99
N GLY A 636 30.47 23.68 -42.09
CA GLY A 636 29.15 23.10 -42.28
C GLY A 636 29.06 21.57 -42.07
N ARG A 637 30.10 20.91 -41.61
CA ARG A 637 30.06 19.46 -41.30
C ARG A 637 29.41 19.19 -39.92
N VAL A 638 28.62 18.16 -39.87
CA VAL A 638 27.87 17.81 -38.61
C VAL A 638 28.52 16.64 -37.90
N PHE A 639 28.73 16.77 -36.57
CA PHE A 639 29.35 15.75 -35.73
C PHE A 639 28.52 15.49 -34.48
N VAL A 640 27.71 14.45 -34.46
CA VAL A 640 26.81 14.09 -33.33
C VAL A 640 27.55 13.57 -32.10
N PRO A 641 28.54 12.64 -32.23
CA PRO A 641 29.30 12.19 -31.05
C PRO A 641 30.06 13.33 -30.35
N TYR A 642 30.61 14.26 -31.09
CA TYR A 642 31.29 15.41 -30.56
C TYR A 642 30.33 16.40 -29.88
N ALA A 643 29.15 16.60 -30.47
CA ALA A 643 28.09 17.40 -29.84
C ALA A 643 27.70 16.86 -28.47
N ASN A 644 27.51 15.56 -28.35
CA ASN A 644 27.18 14.91 -27.09
C ASN A 644 28.32 15.02 -26.06
N ALA A 645 29.57 14.89 -26.47
CA ALA A 645 30.72 15.09 -25.57
C ALA A 645 30.82 16.54 -25.06
N LEU A 646 30.64 17.52 -25.95
CA LEU A 646 30.60 18.95 -25.59
C LEU A 646 29.44 19.26 -24.67
N TRP A 647 28.25 18.76 -24.98
CA TRP A 647 27.08 18.94 -24.12
C TRP A 647 27.30 18.38 -22.71
N ASN A 648 27.82 17.15 -22.61
CA ASN A 648 28.15 16.54 -21.33
C ASN A 648 29.22 17.32 -20.57
N LYS A 649 30.25 17.85 -21.25
CA LYS A 649 31.27 18.68 -20.63
C LYS A 649 30.69 19.98 -20.07
N LEU A 650 29.81 20.66 -20.82
CA LEU A 650 29.10 21.87 -20.38
C LEU A 650 28.18 21.62 -19.18
N VAL A 651 27.49 20.47 -19.18
CA VAL A 651 26.54 20.09 -18.13
C VAL A 651 27.25 19.68 -16.84
N GLN A 652 28.39 18.96 -16.94
CA GLN A 652 29.14 18.47 -15.79
C GLN A 652 30.00 19.54 -15.14
N ASP A 653 30.61 20.42 -15.94
CA ASP A 653 31.48 21.49 -15.47
C ASP A 653 31.28 22.78 -16.28
N ALA A 654 30.33 23.61 -15.81
CA ALA A 654 30.08 24.91 -16.41
C ALA A 654 31.32 25.82 -16.41
N ASN A 655 32.29 25.59 -15.51
CA ASN A 655 33.52 26.37 -15.43
C ASN A 655 34.60 25.90 -16.43
N ALA A 656 34.36 24.80 -17.14
CA ALA A 656 35.28 24.33 -18.21
C ALA A 656 35.33 25.32 -19.40
N PHE A 657 34.37 26.21 -19.52
CA PHE A 657 34.24 27.21 -20.58
C PHE A 657 34.13 28.61 -20.02
N GLN A 658 34.69 29.56 -20.76
CA GLN A 658 34.52 30.97 -20.48
C GLN A 658 33.72 31.63 -21.63
N GLN A 659 32.70 32.41 -21.25
CA GLN A 659 32.01 33.24 -22.24
C GLN A 659 32.88 34.42 -22.61
N VAL A 660 33.27 34.52 -23.86
CA VAL A 660 34.17 35.59 -24.34
C VAL A 660 33.42 36.70 -25.05
N SER A 661 32.32 36.44 -25.70
CA SER A 661 31.52 37.43 -26.40
C SER A 661 30.08 36.98 -26.66
N TRP A 662 29.30 37.85 -27.30
CA TRP A 662 27.98 37.54 -27.86
C TRP A 662 28.01 37.81 -29.36
N GLU A 663 27.49 36.87 -30.17
CA GLU A 663 27.28 37.01 -31.60
C GLU A 663 25.81 37.33 -31.90
N GLY A 664 25.53 38.24 -32.79
CA GLY A 664 24.18 38.57 -33.22
C GLY A 664 23.76 37.76 -34.40
N GLY A 665 22.57 37.18 -34.35
CA GLY A 665 22.00 36.39 -35.46
C GLY A 665 22.37 34.92 -35.42
N CYS A 666 21.36 34.05 -35.46
CA CYS A 666 21.55 32.61 -35.57
C CYS A 666 21.90 32.25 -37.00
N PRO A 667 22.94 31.44 -37.29
CA PRO A 667 23.19 30.92 -38.61
C PRO A 667 21.98 30.16 -39.16
N ASP A 668 21.79 30.21 -40.48
CA ASP A 668 20.76 29.43 -41.12
C ASP A 668 21.16 27.94 -41.16
N PHE A 669 20.60 27.16 -40.27
CA PHE A 669 20.77 25.72 -40.22
C PHE A 669 19.77 24.96 -41.08
N GLU A 670 18.73 25.65 -41.61
CA GLU A 670 17.67 25.00 -42.41
C GLU A 670 18.21 24.50 -43.79
N SER A 671 19.28 25.11 -44.28
CA SER A 671 19.95 24.67 -45.52
C SER A 671 20.88 23.46 -45.35
N ASN A 672 21.17 23.02 -44.09
CA ASN A 672 22.13 21.94 -43.86
C ASN A 672 21.46 20.55 -43.94
N THR A 673 21.58 19.91 -45.09
CA THR A 673 20.98 18.61 -45.39
C THR A 673 21.43 17.50 -44.41
N GLN A 674 22.71 17.51 -43.98
CA GLN A 674 23.24 16.51 -43.06
C GLN A 674 22.62 16.64 -41.68
N LEU A 675 22.43 17.86 -41.19
CA LEU A 675 21.75 18.15 -39.93
C LEU A 675 20.31 17.63 -39.97
N HIS A 676 19.57 17.96 -41.01
CA HIS A 676 18.19 17.47 -41.16
C HIS A 676 18.11 15.95 -41.21
N THR A 677 19.00 15.30 -41.97
CA THR A 677 19.05 13.84 -42.01
C THR A 677 19.24 13.23 -40.61
N ASN A 678 20.12 13.80 -39.81
CA ASN A 678 20.35 13.34 -38.45
C ASN A 678 19.11 13.55 -37.51
N LEU A 679 18.45 14.71 -37.61
CA LEU A 679 17.26 15.02 -36.86
C LEU A 679 16.08 14.11 -37.22
N TYR A 680 15.89 13.86 -38.51
CA TYR A 680 14.87 12.91 -38.96
C TYR A 680 15.18 11.47 -38.60
N ALA A 681 16.45 11.07 -38.51
CA ALA A 681 16.82 9.76 -37.98
C ALA A 681 16.47 9.58 -36.49
N VAL A 682 16.50 10.68 -35.73
CA VAL A 682 15.99 10.67 -34.33
C VAL A 682 14.48 10.50 -34.32
N PHE A 683 13.75 11.28 -35.17
CA PHE A 683 12.31 11.16 -35.32
C PHE A 683 11.88 9.73 -35.69
N HIS A 684 12.50 9.13 -36.72
CA HIS A 684 12.14 7.77 -37.16
C HIS A 684 12.31 6.72 -36.10
N ARG A 685 13.33 6.82 -35.24
CA ARG A 685 13.46 5.90 -34.09
C ARG A 685 12.32 6.08 -33.08
N MET A 686 11.85 7.31 -32.87
CA MET A 686 10.71 7.58 -31.98
C MET A 686 9.39 7.10 -32.61
N GLU A 687 9.22 7.33 -33.93
CA GLU A 687 8.09 6.84 -34.71
C GLU A 687 8.01 5.30 -34.67
N GLU A 688 9.12 4.60 -34.88
CA GLU A 688 9.21 3.14 -34.78
C GLU A 688 8.80 2.64 -33.37
N GLY A 689 9.26 3.32 -32.33
CA GLY A 689 8.85 3.02 -30.95
C GLY A 689 7.37 3.25 -30.68
N ILE A 690 6.77 4.30 -31.24
CA ILE A 690 5.32 4.56 -31.16
C ILE A 690 4.55 3.47 -31.91
N MET A 691 4.98 3.15 -33.14
CA MET A 691 4.32 2.14 -33.99
C MET A 691 4.37 0.74 -33.37
N THR A 692 5.49 0.36 -32.76
CA THR A 692 5.61 -0.91 -32.01
C THR A 692 4.65 -0.94 -30.80
N GLY A 693 4.55 0.16 -30.06
CA GLY A 693 3.58 0.29 -28.95
C GLY A 693 2.14 0.16 -29.43
N LEU A 694 1.78 0.83 -30.52
CA LEU A 694 0.46 0.76 -31.13
C LEU A 694 0.14 -0.66 -31.64
N GLN A 695 1.09 -1.37 -32.23
CA GLN A 695 0.91 -2.77 -32.66
C GLN A 695 0.61 -3.68 -31.47
N THR A 696 1.35 -3.52 -30.36
CA THR A 696 1.11 -4.28 -29.13
C THR A 696 -0.30 -4.02 -28.57
N ILE A 697 -0.74 -2.75 -28.55
CA ILE A 697 -2.11 -2.39 -28.14
C ILE A 697 -3.16 -3.02 -29.06
N ALA A 698 -2.90 -3.01 -30.37
CA ALA A 698 -3.81 -3.61 -31.36
C ALA A 698 -3.95 -5.11 -31.17
N GLU A 699 -2.85 -5.82 -30.94
CA GLU A 699 -2.87 -7.26 -30.69
C GLU A 699 -3.63 -7.61 -29.41
N LYS A 700 -3.47 -6.85 -28.34
CA LYS A 700 -4.21 -7.03 -27.08
C LYS A 700 -5.71 -6.83 -27.30
N LYS A 701 -6.10 -5.73 -27.92
CA LYS A 701 -7.52 -5.43 -28.17
C LYS A 701 -8.18 -6.46 -29.08
N LEU A 702 -7.52 -6.89 -30.12
CA LEU A 702 -8.04 -7.93 -31.02
C LEU A 702 -8.23 -9.24 -30.28
N ARG A 703 -7.28 -9.68 -29.46
CA ARG A 703 -7.42 -10.86 -28.60
C ARG A 703 -8.63 -10.75 -27.65
N ALA A 704 -8.82 -9.59 -27.03
CA ALA A 704 -9.94 -9.32 -26.13
C ALA A 704 -11.30 -9.40 -26.86
N LEU A 705 -11.38 -8.84 -28.08
CA LEU A 705 -12.57 -8.91 -28.91
C LEU A 705 -12.86 -10.35 -29.36
N ASP A 706 -11.85 -11.12 -29.75
CA ASP A 706 -11.98 -12.53 -30.15
C ASP A 706 -12.45 -13.40 -28.96
N PHE A 707 -11.90 -13.16 -27.77
CA PHE A 707 -12.36 -13.84 -26.55
C PHE A 707 -13.82 -13.50 -26.23
N THR A 708 -14.21 -12.24 -26.37
CA THR A 708 -15.60 -11.79 -26.15
C THR A 708 -16.53 -12.45 -27.20
N GLU A 709 -16.12 -12.55 -28.45
CA GLU A 709 -16.86 -13.22 -29.51
C GLU A 709 -17.10 -14.70 -29.20
N GLN A 710 -16.05 -15.42 -28.76
CA GLN A 710 -16.16 -16.82 -28.33
C GLN A 710 -17.13 -16.98 -27.15
N ARG A 711 -17.08 -16.09 -26.15
CA ARG A 711 -17.98 -16.10 -25.02
C ARG A 711 -19.44 -15.85 -25.44
N LEU A 712 -19.67 -14.88 -26.31
CA LEU A 712 -21.01 -14.56 -26.84
C LEU A 712 -21.58 -15.69 -27.68
N SER A 713 -20.76 -16.43 -28.43
CA SER A 713 -21.19 -17.60 -29.22
C SER A 713 -21.81 -18.71 -28.38
N ARG A 714 -21.45 -18.80 -27.09
CA ARG A 714 -21.98 -19.80 -26.13
C ARG A 714 -23.38 -19.46 -25.59
N ILE A 715 -23.92 -18.25 -25.89
CA ILE A 715 -25.26 -17.85 -25.41
C ILE A 715 -26.33 -18.65 -26.15
N GLY A 716 -27.13 -19.41 -25.39
CA GLY A 716 -28.17 -20.29 -25.94
C GLY A 716 -29.38 -19.58 -26.55
N ILE A 717 -29.65 -18.34 -26.14
CA ILE A 717 -30.80 -17.54 -26.65
C ILE A 717 -30.37 -16.80 -27.92
N GLU A 718 -30.88 -17.24 -29.06
CA GLU A 718 -30.45 -16.80 -30.40
C GLU A 718 -30.59 -15.28 -30.61
N ASN A 719 -31.73 -14.68 -30.28
CA ASN A 719 -31.97 -13.25 -30.45
C ASN A 719 -31.01 -12.38 -29.63
N ILE A 720 -30.70 -12.81 -28.40
CA ILE A 720 -29.75 -12.10 -27.53
C ILE A 720 -28.33 -12.25 -28.07
N ARG A 721 -27.96 -13.46 -28.51
CA ARG A 721 -26.66 -13.73 -29.12
C ARG A 721 -26.43 -12.85 -30.35
N LEU A 722 -27.36 -12.84 -31.30
CA LEU A 722 -27.26 -12.05 -32.53
C LEU A 722 -27.18 -10.53 -32.25
N ALA A 723 -27.96 -10.01 -31.30
CA ALA A 723 -27.92 -8.60 -30.93
C ALA A 723 -26.58 -8.21 -30.33
N LYS A 724 -26.02 -9.06 -29.43
CA LYS A 724 -24.70 -8.81 -28.82
C LYS A 724 -23.55 -8.95 -29.83
N MET A 725 -23.61 -9.93 -30.71
CA MET A 725 -22.61 -10.11 -31.80
C MET A 725 -22.59 -8.92 -32.77
N ARG A 726 -23.75 -8.34 -33.08
CA ARG A 726 -23.84 -7.15 -33.93
C ARG A 726 -23.15 -5.96 -33.25
N ARG A 727 -23.42 -5.71 -31.97
CA ARG A 727 -22.74 -4.64 -31.19
C ARG A 727 -21.24 -4.82 -31.13
N LEU A 728 -20.76 -6.05 -30.90
CA LEU A 728 -19.34 -6.36 -30.88
C LEU A 728 -18.68 -6.08 -32.24
N LYS A 729 -19.37 -6.35 -33.34
CA LYS A 729 -18.88 -6.04 -34.68
C LYS A 729 -18.79 -4.53 -34.92
N GLU A 730 -19.81 -3.77 -34.51
CA GLU A 730 -19.83 -2.32 -34.58
C GLU A 730 -18.66 -1.74 -33.76
N GLU A 731 -18.46 -2.21 -32.50
CA GLU A 731 -17.33 -1.82 -31.64
C GLU A 731 -15.97 -2.11 -32.30
N ARG A 732 -15.80 -3.29 -32.91
CA ARG A 732 -14.58 -3.67 -33.62
C ARG A 732 -14.28 -2.72 -34.80
N GLU A 733 -15.30 -2.39 -35.60
CA GLU A 733 -15.16 -1.46 -36.74
C GLU A 733 -14.82 -0.05 -36.29
N GLU A 734 -15.48 0.46 -35.26
CA GLU A 734 -15.24 1.78 -34.70
C GLU A 734 -13.82 1.89 -34.12
N TRP A 735 -13.40 0.89 -33.36
CA TRP A 735 -12.06 0.84 -32.81
C TRP A 735 -10.98 0.77 -33.89
N MET A 736 -11.15 -0.06 -34.91
CA MET A 736 -10.22 -0.15 -36.04
C MET A 736 -10.10 1.16 -36.81
N ASN A 737 -11.16 1.92 -36.94
CA ASN A 737 -11.13 3.23 -37.56
C ASN A 737 -10.37 4.26 -36.72
N THR A 738 -10.58 4.25 -35.40
CA THR A 738 -9.84 5.11 -34.47
C THR A 738 -8.35 4.74 -34.44
N PHE A 739 -8.02 3.45 -34.43
CA PHE A 739 -6.65 2.97 -34.45
C PHE A 739 -5.90 3.42 -35.71
N ARG A 740 -6.52 3.35 -36.91
CA ARG A 740 -5.91 3.82 -38.15
C ARG A 740 -5.56 5.30 -38.11
N LYS A 741 -6.36 6.13 -37.45
CA LYS A 741 -6.05 7.57 -37.29
C LYS A 741 -4.87 7.77 -36.36
N SER A 742 -4.84 7.05 -35.24
CA SER A 742 -3.72 7.12 -34.28
C SER A 742 -2.39 6.62 -34.79
N ALA A 743 -2.39 5.81 -35.88
CA ALA A 743 -1.17 5.33 -36.54
C ALA A 743 -0.46 6.40 -37.38
N HIS A 744 -1.05 7.59 -37.56
CA HIS A 744 -0.40 8.68 -38.25
C HIS A 744 0.44 9.52 -37.30
N VAL A 745 1.77 9.42 -37.42
CA VAL A 745 2.74 10.16 -36.60
C VAL A 745 3.32 11.32 -37.38
N VAL A 746 3.26 12.52 -36.78
CA VAL A 746 3.75 13.76 -37.43
C VAL A 746 5.03 14.22 -36.72
N PRO A 747 6.10 14.56 -37.49
CA PRO A 747 7.31 15.16 -36.95
C PRO A 747 7.13 16.64 -36.64
N GLU A 748 7.61 17.06 -35.46
CA GLU A 748 7.87 18.46 -35.17
C GLU A 748 9.33 18.58 -34.73
N VAL A 749 10.10 19.39 -35.49
CA VAL A 749 11.51 19.66 -35.15
C VAL A 749 11.66 21.15 -34.87
N LYS A 750 12.08 21.47 -33.66
CA LYS A 750 12.25 22.86 -33.21
C LYS A 750 13.67 23.09 -32.71
N HIS A 751 14.30 24.11 -33.25
CA HIS A 751 15.56 24.64 -32.76
C HIS A 751 15.35 25.30 -31.39
N ILE A 752 16.18 24.97 -30.40
CA ILE A 752 16.03 25.44 -29.00
C ILE A 752 17.17 26.41 -28.65
N LEU A 753 18.42 26.01 -28.90
CA LEU A 753 19.59 26.76 -28.43
C LEU A 753 20.74 26.60 -29.43
N THR A 754 21.48 27.68 -29.65
CA THR A 754 22.79 27.64 -30.31
C THR A 754 23.84 28.28 -29.39
N VAL A 755 24.98 27.63 -29.30
CA VAL A 755 26.19 28.11 -28.62
C VAL A 755 27.33 28.04 -29.63
N LYS A 756 28.05 29.14 -29.82
CA LYS A 756 29.27 29.12 -30.61
C LYS A 756 30.44 28.68 -29.75
N ILE A 757 31.21 27.74 -30.23
CA ILE A 757 32.48 27.31 -29.64
C ILE A 757 33.60 27.96 -30.44
N ASP A 758 34.43 28.73 -29.77
CA ASP A 758 35.64 29.31 -30.34
C ASP A 758 36.79 28.34 -30.08
N GLY A 759 37.52 27.96 -31.10
CA GLY A 759 38.55 26.94 -31.07
C GLY A 759 39.87 27.37 -30.42
#